data_0c01781f5c8fe4d17cb86ac2fefd134e
#
_entry.id   0c01781f5c8fe4d17cb86ac2fefd134e
#
_cell.length_a   1.000
_cell.length_b   1.000
_cell.length_c   1.000
_cell.angle_alpha   90.00
_cell.angle_beta   90.00
_cell.angle_gamma   90.00
#
_symmetry.space_group_name_H-M   'P 1'
#
loop_
_entity.id
_entity.type
_entity.pdbx_description
1 polymer ?
#
loop_
_entity_poly.entity_id
_entity_poly.type
_entity_poly.pdbx_seq_one_letter_code
_entity_poly.pdbx_strand_id
1 'polypeptide(L)'
;MLQKYFPAVADLPLFMPLRDAYILPDVPAIGNTLTEAKASYCSFNSLPPDAEERFKRFSESVASHYSGASNNWAIDGQHTFNGRPLLANDPHQPLNSPSLMWGHHMNSADQGGDLDVIGFGFVGVPSVQLGHNRYLAWAATTNFPDMMDLWDVEVSAEQVKIGDEWIPAEIRTETVKVRGEEDLIFDVLTVPGYGVLLPDDVAPIPLVFFNHRILFNWTGFGPTHEAVGFHGFDMSESLDDFEYYVDLMEIAAFNFVGATTDGISYRSSPLVPDRGMPSDDQPHYRMLDGGDPGTIWTGNYLQSFQLPRCRGGDRGWIVTANNDPFGFTSDGLLDGDPYYYGVYFDPGTRASRIESELTRMINAGPVTIEQMQTLQDDTYTLMADDLIPLLESAYAAVYTDDALAEYRDRDDFDSLVELMTNWDRHMEGDSSAAVVFNAFCFFATREAVGDDFGIIFETVLSYEPVYMIKFAIQVLTDRISNAAEYLPDGKNLTILRALDKTVAYLNTQFGGVDPSGYIWGEIHGTRFDHVWADGEGIGWVATDGAAGTVNVSSSNFFRYGVPLARLDATSGAIHRMVTRFDEDGIPVSQVNFTPGNGGDSFSPYFENTLDDWVENHYQQLLFDDEDIQGNTVESLELRRDITEQ
;
A
#
# COMPACT_ATOMS: atom_id res chain seq x y z
N MET A 1 3.16 12.37 2.80
CA MET A 1 3.94 13.30 1.95
C MET A 1 3.07 14.45 1.43
N LEU A 2 1.95 14.20 0.73
CA LEU A 2 1.06 15.27 0.24
C LEU A 2 0.60 16.21 1.36
N GLN A 3 0.16 15.69 2.49
CA GLN A 3 -0.22 16.51 3.64
C GLN A 3 0.93 17.36 4.19
N LYS A 4 2.18 16.90 4.11
CA LYS A 4 3.34 17.70 4.50
C LYS A 4 3.58 18.89 3.57
N TYR A 5 3.25 18.77 2.27
CA TYR A 5 3.43 19.84 1.29
C TYR A 5 2.20 20.76 1.10
N PHE A 6 1.01 20.26 1.40
CA PHE A 6 -0.24 20.99 1.12
C PHE A 6 -1.08 21.18 2.39
N PRO A 7 -0.94 22.32 3.07
CA PRO A 7 -1.68 22.61 4.31
C PRO A 7 -3.20 22.44 4.17
N ALA A 8 -3.78 22.80 3.02
CA ALA A 8 -5.21 22.64 2.78
C ALA A 8 -5.67 21.17 2.76
N VAL A 9 -4.79 20.24 2.37
CA VAL A 9 -5.05 18.79 2.42
C VAL A 9 -4.84 18.26 3.84
N ALA A 10 -4.00 18.91 4.63
CA ALA A 10 -3.65 18.49 5.97
C ALA A 10 -4.79 18.62 7.00
N ASP A 11 -5.74 19.54 6.77
CA ASP A 11 -6.90 19.74 7.66
C ASP A 11 -8.02 18.73 7.41
N LEU A 12 -7.84 17.84 6.44
CA LEU A 12 -8.83 16.81 6.12
C LEU A 12 -8.54 15.53 6.92
N PRO A 13 -9.58 14.82 7.41
CA PRO A 13 -9.40 13.55 8.09
C PRO A 13 -9.08 12.42 7.10
N LEU A 14 -8.11 12.66 6.19
CA LEU A 14 -7.71 11.70 5.16
C LEU A 14 -7.14 10.42 5.72
N PHE A 15 -6.61 10.47 6.94
CA PHE A 15 -6.03 9.31 7.62
C PHE A 15 -7.05 8.47 8.40
N MET A 16 -8.27 8.98 8.68
CA MET A 16 -9.31 8.18 9.32
C MET A 16 -9.67 6.96 8.45
N PRO A 17 -9.64 5.72 8.96
CA PRO A 17 -9.90 4.54 8.16
C PRO A 17 -11.36 4.45 7.73
N LEU A 18 -11.62 3.77 6.62
CA LEU A 18 -12.98 3.46 6.16
C LEU A 18 -13.60 2.32 6.96
N ARG A 19 -12.75 1.43 7.47
CA ARG A 19 -13.13 0.26 8.28
C ARG A 19 -12.24 0.16 9.51
N ASP A 20 -12.88 -0.19 10.64
CA ASP A 20 -12.19 -0.43 11.91
C ASP A 20 -11.59 -1.85 11.91
N ALA A 21 -10.42 -1.97 11.31
CA ALA A 21 -9.65 -3.21 11.26
C ALA A 21 -8.21 -2.90 11.66
N TYR A 22 -7.84 -3.24 12.88
CA TYR A 22 -6.56 -2.95 13.49
C TYR A 22 -5.80 -4.24 13.82
N ILE A 23 -4.48 -4.21 13.71
CA ILE A 23 -3.65 -5.40 14.00
C ILE A 23 -3.73 -5.75 15.48
N LEU A 24 -3.74 -4.74 16.34
CA LEU A 24 -3.78 -4.84 17.81
C LEU A 24 -5.01 -4.11 18.38
N PRO A 25 -6.24 -4.65 18.22
CA PRO A 25 -7.46 -3.93 18.57
C PRO A 25 -7.67 -3.74 20.09
N ASP A 26 -6.91 -4.44 20.94
CA ASP A 26 -7.05 -4.40 22.40
C ASP A 26 -6.15 -3.34 23.07
N VAL A 27 -5.46 -2.50 22.30
CA VAL A 27 -4.78 -1.33 22.86
C VAL A 27 -5.85 -0.35 23.33
N PRO A 28 -5.89 0.03 24.63
CA PRO A 28 -6.96 0.86 25.15
C PRO A 28 -7.01 2.21 24.44
N ALA A 29 -8.14 2.52 23.80
CA ALA A 29 -8.42 3.87 23.36
C ALA A 29 -8.50 4.79 24.59
N ILE A 30 -7.64 5.78 24.67
CA ILE A 30 -7.72 6.79 25.71
C ILE A 30 -8.84 7.74 25.30
N GLY A 31 -9.92 7.77 26.08
CA GLY A 31 -11.16 8.45 25.75
C GLY A 31 -10.98 9.93 25.42
N ASN A 32 -11.48 10.32 24.26
CA ASN A 32 -11.34 11.65 23.67
C ASN A 32 -12.51 12.56 24.02
N THR A 33 -12.19 13.81 24.35
CA THR A 33 -13.12 14.94 24.28
C THR A 33 -12.86 15.69 22.97
N LEU A 34 -13.79 15.55 22.02
CA LEU A 34 -13.75 16.20 20.74
C LEU A 34 -13.64 17.73 20.87
N THR A 35 -12.55 18.30 20.38
CA THR A 35 -12.46 19.75 20.06
C THR A 35 -12.53 19.89 18.55
N GLU A 36 -13.53 20.64 18.06
CA GLU A 36 -13.73 20.94 16.65
C GLU A 36 -12.53 21.71 16.07
N ALA A 37 -11.76 21.08 15.19
CA ALA A 37 -10.78 21.77 14.37
C ALA A 37 -11.49 22.57 13.27
N LYS A 38 -11.30 23.89 13.24
CA LYS A 38 -11.80 24.74 12.17
C LYS A 38 -10.86 24.68 11.00
N ALA A 39 -11.27 24.04 9.90
CA ALA A 39 -10.58 24.11 8.63
C ALA A 39 -10.54 25.56 8.11
N SER A 40 -9.35 26.11 7.91
CA SER A 40 -9.16 27.37 7.22
C SER A 40 -8.77 27.09 5.77
N TYR A 41 -9.71 27.28 4.86
CA TYR A 41 -9.46 27.09 3.42
C TYR A 41 -8.54 28.18 2.89
N CYS A 42 -7.36 27.80 2.40
CA CYS A 42 -6.56 28.64 1.52
C CYS A 42 -6.99 28.39 0.06
N SER A 43 -7.63 29.36 -0.56
CA SER A 43 -7.95 29.29 -1.99
C SER A 43 -6.67 29.36 -2.82
N PHE A 44 -6.40 28.33 -3.63
CA PHE A 44 -5.25 28.21 -4.54
C PHE A 44 -5.32 29.15 -5.77
N ASN A 45 -5.96 30.31 -5.68
CA ASN A 45 -6.14 31.22 -6.81
C ASN A 45 -4.88 31.94 -7.32
N SER A 46 -3.66 31.52 -6.88
CA SER A 46 -2.41 32.15 -7.31
C SER A 46 -1.17 31.24 -7.26
N LEU A 47 -1.27 30.00 -7.74
CA LEU A 47 -0.09 29.19 -7.96
C LEU A 47 0.80 29.79 -9.07
N PRO A 48 2.15 29.68 -9.00
CA PRO A 48 3.04 30.06 -10.08
C PRO A 48 2.67 29.35 -11.39
N PRO A 49 2.89 29.97 -12.57
CA PRO A 49 2.52 29.39 -13.86
C PRO A 49 3.15 28.02 -14.16
N ASP A 50 4.24 27.65 -13.48
CA ASP A 50 4.97 26.39 -13.62
C ASP A 50 4.67 25.38 -12.47
N ALA A 51 3.83 25.74 -11.52
CA ALA A 51 3.50 24.88 -10.37
C ALA A 51 2.84 23.57 -10.82
N GLU A 52 1.98 23.61 -11.84
CA GLU A 52 1.34 22.42 -12.40
C GLU A 52 2.36 21.43 -12.97
N GLU A 53 3.33 21.91 -13.72
CA GLU A 53 4.35 21.07 -14.32
C GLU A 53 5.37 20.54 -13.27
N ARG A 54 5.70 21.35 -12.25
CA ARG A 54 6.52 20.92 -11.12
C ARG A 54 5.80 19.86 -10.30
N PHE A 55 4.53 20.09 -10.03
CA PHE A 55 3.70 19.13 -9.31
C PHE A 55 3.56 17.82 -10.07
N LYS A 56 3.36 17.88 -11.39
CA LYS A 56 3.32 16.73 -12.26
C LYS A 56 4.64 15.93 -12.22
N ARG A 57 5.79 16.61 -12.36
CA ARG A 57 7.12 15.95 -12.26
C ARG A 57 7.37 15.34 -10.89
N PHE A 58 7.02 16.05 -9.83
CA PHE A 58 7.11 15.51 -8.48
C PHE A 58 6.21 14.28 -8.34
N SER A 59 5.00 14.38 -8.83
CA SER A 59 4.06 13.30 -8.76
C SER A 59 4.52 12.08 -9.57
N GLU A 60 4.98 12.25 -10.79
CA GLU A 60 5.53 11.16 -11.61
C GLU A 60 6.78 10.52 -10.97
N SER A 61 7.64 11.32 -10.33
CA SER A 61 8.81 10.84 -9.59
C SER A 61 8.42 10.03 -8.35
N VAL A 62 7.35 10.41 -7.65
CA VAL A 62 6.87 9.71 -6.46
C VAL A 62 6.05 8.47 -6.82
N ALA A 63 5.25 8.51 -7.90
CA ALA A 63 4.42 7.39 -8.34
C ALA A 63 5.22 6.12 -8.65
N SER A 64 6.36 6.28 -9.30
CA SER A 64 7.22 5.15 -9.64
C SER A 64 7.79 4.41 -8.42
N HIS A 65 7.65 4.97 -7.22
CA HIS A 65 8.25 4.45 -5.99
C HIS A 65 7.24 4.04 -4.91
N TYR A 66 5.94 4.34 -5.08
CA TYR A 66 4.95 4.17 -4.01
C TYR A 66 3.80 3.21 -4.32
N SER A 67 3.81 2.51 -5.44
CA SER A 67 2.77 1.52 -5.76
C SER A 67 3.08 0.19 -5.09
N GLY A 68 2.88 0.11 -3.77
CA GLY A 68 3.09 -1.14 -3.05
C GLY A 68 2.09 -1.25 -1.89
N ALA A 69 1.31 -2.32 -1.92
CA ALA A 69 0.50 -2.78 -0.81
C ALA A 69 0.92 -4.22 -0.50
N SER A 70 0.28 -4.90 0.41
CA SER A 70 0.50 -6.33 0.65
C SER A 70 -0.58 -6.85 1.57
N ASN A 71 -0.81 -8.17 1.57
CA ASN A 71 -1.53 -8.82 2.64
C ASN A 71 -0.65 -9.88 3.29
N ASN A 72 -0.81 -10.06 4.58
CA ASN A 72 -0.49 -11.31 5.24
C ASN A 72 -1.45 -11.60 6.39
N TRP A 73 -1.66 -12.86 6.66
CA TRP A 73 -2.38 -13.30 7.85
C TRP A 73 -1.89 -14.66 8.31
N ALA A 74 -1.93 -14.86 9.62
CA ALA A 74 -1.60 -16.12 10.24
C ALA A 74 -2.75 -16.59 11.13
N ILE A 75 -2.99 -17.89 11.17
CA ILE A 75 -3.99 -18.54 12.01
C ILE A 75 -3.29 -19.50 12.95
N ASP A 76 -3.61 -19.40 14.24
CA ASP A 76 -3.09 -20.30 15.27
C ASP A 76 -3.60 -21.74 15.07
N GLY A 77 -2.80 -22.73 15.42
CA GLY A 77 -3.09 -24.14 15.22
C GLY A 77 -4.42 -24.63 15.82
N GLN A 78 -4.92 -23.99 16.87
CA GLN A 78 -6.22 -24.34 17.45
C GLN A 78 -7.40 -24.20 16.49
N HIS A 79 -7.26 -23.41 15.43
CA HIS A 79 -8.30 -23.13 14.43
C HIS A 79 -8.06 -23.79 13.07
N THR A 80 -7.02 -24.59 12.93
CA THR A 80 -6.61 -25.20 11.66
C THR A 80 -6.89 -26.70 11.59
N PHE A 81 -6.93 -27.23 10.37
CA PHE A 81 -7.30 -28.62 10.09
C PHE A 81 -6.34 -29.66 10.67
N ASN A 82 -5.08 -29.31 10.89
CA ASN A 82 -4.03 -30.23 11.38
C ASN A 82 -3.49 -29.84 12.77
N GLY A 83 -4.08 -28.83 13.43
CA GLY A 83 -3.66 -28.37 14.76
C GLY A 83 -2.34 -27.58 14.76
N ARG A 84 -1.87 -27.11 13.59
CA ARG A 84 -0.64 -26.32 13.43
C ARG A 84 -0.96 -25.02 12.70
N PRO A 85 -0.19 -23.95 12.91
CA PRO A 85 -0.46 -22.66 12.26
C PRO A 85 -0.49 -22.73 10.74
N LEU A 86 -1.25 -21.80 10.15
CA LEU A 86 -1.22 -21.47 8.74
C LEU A 86 -0.77 -20.02 8.57
N LEU A 87 0.03 -19.75 7.53
CA LEU A 87 0.52 -18.42 7.18
C LEU A 87 0.26 -18.15 5.71
N ALA A 88 -0.37 -17.02 5.38
CA ALA A 88 -0.53 -16.53 4.01
C ALA A 88 0.23 -15.22 3.82
N ASN A 89 0.80 -15.03 2.64
CA ASN A 89 1.48 -13.80 2.23
C ASN A 89 1.30 -13.56 0.74
N ASP A 90 0.95 -12.33 0.38
CA ASP A 90 0.88 -11.83 -0.99
C ASP A 90 1.35 -10.36 -1.05
N PRO A 91 2.63 -10.12 -1.37
CA PRO A 91 3.14 -8.76 -1.56
C PRO A 91 2.62 -8.17 -2.86
N HIS A 92 1.97 -7.00 -2.77
CA HIS A 92 1.52 -6.24 -3.92
C HIS A 92 2.59 -5.23 -4.30
N GLN A 93 3.20 -5.47 -5.45
CA GLN A 93 4.32 -4.70 -5.97
C GLN A 93 4.06 -4.35 -7.43
N PRO A 94 4.88 -3.49 -8.05
CA PRO A 94 4.81 -3.29 -9.49
C PRO A 94 4.91 -4.61 -10.26
N LEU A 95 3.95 -4.85 -11.16
CA LEU A 95 3.89 -6.04 -11.99
C LEU A 95 4.74 -5.82 -13.24
N ASN A 96 6.01 -6.18 -13.12
CA ASN A 96 7.02 -6.01 -14.17
C ASN A 96 7.54 -7.36 -14.68
N SER A 97 8.20 -7.31 -15.81
CA SER A 97 8.97 -8.42 -16.38
C SER A 97 10.44 -7.97 -16.54
N PRO A 98 11.41 -8.63 -15.88
CA PRO A 98 11.24 -9.69 -14.87
C PRO A 98 10.58 -9.20 -13.59
N SER A 99 10.10 -10.15 -12.77
CA SER A 99 9.54 -9.86 -11.45
C SER A 99 10.54 -9.14 -10.54
N LEU A 100 10.02 -8.30 -9.65
CA LEU A 100 10.83 -7.61 -8.63
C LEU A 100 11.46 -8.57 -7.63
N MET A 101 10.76 -9.64 -7.28
CA MET A 101 11.29 -10.70 -6.42
C MET A 101 11.58 -11.96 -7.22
N TRP A 102 12.57 -12.71 -6.76
CA TRP A 102 13.06 -13.92 -7.38
C TRP A 102 12.93 -15.08 -6.39
N GLY A 103 12.31 -16.19 -6.84
CA GLY A 103 12.17 -17.41 -6.05
C GLY A 103 13.47 -18.20 -6.05
N HIS A 104 13.98 -18.54 -4.86
CA HIS A 104 15.22 -19.31 -4.70
C HIS A 104 15.25 -20.14 -3.43
N HIS A 105 16.08 -21.20 -3.45
CA HIS A 105 16.43 -22.01 -2.30
C HIS A 105 17.94 -21.92 -2.06
N MET A 106 18.33 -21.72 -0.82
CA MET A 106 19.73 -21.71 -0.40
C MET A 106 19.95 -22.81 0.64
N ASN A 107 20.82 -23.74 0.33
CA ASN A 107 21.21 -24.80 1.27
C ASN A 107 22.74 -24.85 1.40
N SER A 108 23.25 -24.59 2.59
CA SER A 108 24.64 -24.81 2.99
C SER A 108 24.76 -25.89 4.06
N ALA A 109 23.65 -26.32 4.65
CA ALA A 109 23.62 -27.31 5.73
C ALA A 109 24.26 -28.64 5.31
N ASP A 110 24.08 -29.08 4.07
CA ASP A 110 24.68 -30.27 3.48
C ASP A 110 26.22 -30.23 3.43
N GLN A 111 26.80 -29.04 3.49
CA GLN A 111 28.25 -28.82 3.49
C GLN A 111 28.76 -28.37 4.87
N GLY A 112 27.93 -28.48 5.92
CA GLY A 112 28.25 -28.11 7.29
C GLY A 112 28.08 -26.62 7.62
N GLY A 113 27.30 -25.90 6.82
CA GLY A 113 26.80 -24.56 7.14
C GLY A 113 25.46 -24.60 7.83
N ASP A 114 24.83 -23.42 8.00
CA ASP A 114 23.63 -23.25 8.83
C ASP A 114 22.38 -22.87 8.02
N LEU A 115 22.49 -22.70 6.69
CA LEU A 115 21.36 -22.28 5.83
C LEU A 115 20.67 -23.49 5.21
N ASP A 116 19.36 -23.50 5.31
CA ASP A 116 18.44 -24.35 4.55
C ASP A 116 17.09 -23.60 4.47
N VAL A 117 16.94 -22.73 3.45
CA VAL A 117 15.89 -21.72 3.37
C VAL A 117 15.38 -21.54 1.95
N ILE A 118 14.07 -21.43 1.79
CA ILE A 118 13.40 -21.25 0.50
C ILE A 118 12.36 -20.11 0.57
N GLY A 119 12.19 -19.42 -0.54
CA GLY A 119 11.19 -18.36 -0.69
C GLY A 119 11.57 -17.36 -1.74
N PHE A 120 11.19 -16.11 -1.50
CA PHE A 120 11.36 -15.00 -2.42
C PHE A 120 12.26 -13.92 -1.83
N GLY A 121 13.12 -13.36 -2.68
CA GLY A 121 14.03 -12.29 -2.32
C GLY A 121 14.21 -11.28 -3.45
N PHE A 122 14.62 -10.07 -3.10
CA PHE A 122 15.02 -9.07 -4.09
C PHE A 122 16.32 -9.49 -4.76
N VAL A 123 16.37 -9.35 -6.08
CA VAL A 123 17.57 -9.70 -6.86
C VAL A 123 18.79 -8.92 -6.35
N GLY A 124 19.85 -9.66 -5.97
CA GLY A 124 21.08 -9.09 -5.44
C GLY A 124 21.15 -9.00 -3.91
N VAL A 125 20.09 -9.36 -3.19
CA VAL A 125 20.09 -9.48 -1.72
C VAL A 125 20.32 -10.95 -1.33
N PRO A 126 21.35 -11.28 -0.55
CA PRO A 126 21.73 -12.66 -0.25
C PRO A 126 20.94 -13.22 0.95
N SER A 127 19.62 -13.20 0.90
CA SER A 127 18.71 -13.76 1.91
C SER A 127 17.32 -13.97 1.32
N VAL A 128 16.51 -14.80 1.95
CA VAL A 128 15.09 -14.94 1.69
C VAL A 128 14.33 -13.90 2.50
N GLN A 129 13.68 -12.94 1.84
CA GLN A 129 12.90 -11.91 2.52
C GLN A 129 11.52 -12.40 2.95
N LEU A 130 10.90 -13.30 2.18
CA LEU A 130 9.58 -13.88 2.43
C LEU A 130 9.64 -15.39 2.12
N GLY A 131 9.40 -16.24 3.10
CA GLY A 131 9.54 -17.67 2.89
C GLY A 131 9.56 -18.49 4.17
N HIS A 132 10.34 -19.56 4.16
CA HIS A 132 10.53 -20.43 5.33
C HIS A 132 11.89 -21.15 5.31
N ASN A 133 12.34 -21.55 6.49
CA ASN A 133 13.37 -22.54 6.70
C ASN A 133 12.73 -23.84 7.24
N ARG A 134 13.45 -24.71 7.94
CA ARG A 134 12.91 -25.97 8.50
C ARG A 134 12.04 -25.77 9.75
N TYR A 135 12.03 -24.61 10.37
CA TYR A 135 11.42 -24.36 11.67
C TYR A 135 10.38 -23.23 11.65
N LEU A 136 10.67 -22.20 10.89
CA LEU A 136 9.96 -20.93 10.86
C LEU A 136 9.51 -20.59 9.45
N ALA A 137 8.27 -20.12 9.31
CA ALA A 137 7.78 -19.39 8.15
C ALA A 137 7.57 -17.93 8.49
N TRP A 138 7.87 -17.01 7.56
CA TRP A 138 7.68 -15.57 7.76
C TRP A 138 7.12 -14.86 6.54
N ALA A 139 6.41 -13.79 6.82
CA ALA A 139 5.73 -12.94 5.88
C ALA A 139 5.90 -11.48 6.28
N ALA A 140 5.76 -10.56 5.34
CA ALA A 140 5.80 -9.14 5.61
C ALA A 140 4.80 -8.35 4.77
N THR A 141 4.26 -7.27 5.37
CA THR A 141 3.57 -6.20 4.64
C THR A 141 4.23 -4.87 4.99
N THR A 142 4.14 -3.87 4.13
CA THR A 142 4.62 -2.54 4.49
C THR A 142 3.83 -1.99 5.67
N ASN A 143 4.53 -1.51 6.68
CA ASN A 143 4.00 -0.67 7.73
C ASN A 143 4.30 0.80 7.38
N PHE A 144 3.52 1.73 7.87
CA PHE A 144 3.66 3.16 7.57
C PHE A 144 3.90 4.02 8.81
N PRO A 145 4.88 3.69 9.68
CA PRO A 145 5.28 4.59 10.74
C PRO A 145 5.88 5.87 10.15
N ASP A 146 5.70 7.00 10.80
CA ASP A 146 6.30 8.24 10.34
C ASP A 146 7.77 8.35 10.79
N MET A 147 8.67 8.02 9.88
CA MET A 147 10.11 7.94 10.09
C MET A 147 10.88 9.14 9.51
N MET A 148 10.16 10.15 9.01
CA MET A 148 10.74 11.31 8.36
C MET A 148 9.96 12.58 8.68
N ASP A 149 10.66 13.72 8.60
CA ASP A 149 10.01 15.02 8.66
C ASP A 149 10.55 16.00 7.64
N LEU A 150 9.73 16.99 7.34
CA LEU A 150 10.04 18.11 6.48
C LEU A 150 9.86 19.40 7.26
N TRP A 151 10.84 20.27 7.22
CA TRP A 151 10.77 21.61 7.82
C TRP A 151 10.94 22.67 6.76
N ASP A 152 10.12 23.73 6.85
CA ASP A 152 10.38 25.00 6.20
C ASP A 152 11.44 25.75 7.03
N VAL A 153 12.61 26.01 6.46
CA VAL A 153 13.74 26.63 7.13
C VAL A 153 14.23 27.89 6.40
N GLU A 154 14.53 28.92 7.16
CA GLU A 154 15.17 30.13 6.61
C GLU A 154 16.65 29.85 6.29
N VAL A 155 17.11 30.31 5.11
CA VAL A 155 18.49 30.13 4.66
C VAL A 155 19.16 31.48 4.38
N SER A 156 20.43 31.60 4.71
CA SER A 156 21.27 32.79 4.44
C SER A 156 22.70 32.38 4.07
N ALA A 157 23.06 32.59 2.82
CA ALA A 157 24.31 32.07 2.25
C ALA A 157 24.42 30.54 2.45
N GLU A 158 25.42 30.07 3.22
CA GLU A 158 25.66 28.66 3.52
C GLU A 158 25.21 28.29 4.94
N GLN A 159 24.26 29.04 5.51
CA GLN A 159 23.71 28.78 6.85
C GLN A 159 22.22 28.55 6.80
N VAL A 160 21.72 27.70 7.69
CA VAL A 160 20.33 27.34 7.87
C VAL A 160 19.91 27.72 9.29
N LYS A 161 18.76 28.35 9.43
CA LYS A 161 18.24 28.71 10.74
C LYS A 161 17.42 27.55 11.29
N ILE A 162 17.84 27.00 12.43
CA ILE A 162 17.14 25.96 13.18
C ILE A 162 16.82 26.51 14.57
N GLY A 163 15.54 26.65 14.86
CA GLY A 163 15.14 27.39 16.03
C GLY A 163 15.68 28.83 15.98
N ASP A 164 16.40 29.24 17.02
CA ASP A 164 17.02 30.56 17.11
C ASP A 164 18.48 30.60 16.60
N GLU A 165 19.06 29.48 16.17
CA GLU A 165 20.45 29.35 15.81
C GLU A 165 20.68 29.25 14.30
N TRP A 166 21.78 29.89 13.81
CA TRP A 166 22.27 29.75 12.44
C TRP A 166 23.35 28.67 12.37
N ILE A 167 23.06 27.58 11.67
CA ILE A 167 23.91 26.40 11.55
C ILE A 167 24.53 26.37 10.15
N PRO A 168 25.87 26.25 10.02
CA PRO A 168 26.53 26.10 8.73
C PRO A 168 26.08 24.80 8.05
N ALA A 169 25.71 24.89 6.78
CA ALA A 169 25.52 23.72 5.94
C ALA A 169 26.85 23.22 5.39
N GLU A 170 27.04 21.92 5.36
CA GLU A 170 28.18 21.27 4.69
C GLU A 170 27.78 20.96 3.24
N ILE A 171 28.66 21.37 2.31
CA ILE A 171 28.44 21.14 0.88
C ILE A 171 29.29 19.97 0.43
N ARG A 172 28.66 18.98 -0.18
CA ARG A 172 29.32 17.85 -0.83
C ARG A 172 28.91 17.80 -2.30
N THR A 173 29.88 17.99 -3.19
CA THR A 173 29.62 17.86 -4.63
C THR A 173 29.61 16.39 -5.04
N GLU A 174 28.52 15.94 -5.64
CA GLU A 174 28.36 14.61 -6.18
C GLU A 174 28.46 14.62 -7.70
N THR A 175 28.99 13.53 -8.26
CA THR A 175 29.10 13.33 -9.71
C THR A 175 28.48 11.98 -10.08
N VAL A 176 27.40 12.02 -10.83
CA VAL A 176 26.76 10.82 -11.41
C VAL A 176 27.19 10.70 -12.86
N LYS A 177 27.86 9.59 -13.19
CA LYS A 177 28.26 9.30 -14.56
C LYS A 177 27.09 8.72 -15.34
N VAL A 178 26.66 9.42 -16.40
CA VAL A 178 25.56 9.01 -17.26
C VAL A 178 26.10 8.40 -18.54
N ARG A 179 25.69 7.15 -18.84
CA ARG A 179 26.18 6.44 -20.04
C ARG A 179 25.71 7.12 -21.32
N GLY A 180 26.66 7.67 -22.08
CA GLY A 180 26.39 8.31 -23.38
C GLY A 180 25.99 9.78 -23.29
N GLU A 181 26.00 10.37 -22.10
CA GLU A 181 25.70 11.78 -21.84
C GLU A 181 26.82 12.44 -21.01
N GLU A 182 26.67 13.73 -20.73
CA GLU A 182 27.58 14.43 -19.81
C GLU A 182 27.34 13.99 -18.37
N ASP A 183 28.37 14.03 -17.54
CA ASP A 183 28.26 13.74 -16.11
C ASP A 183 27.29 14.74 -15.44
N LEU A 184 26.35 14.22 -14.63
CA LEU A 184 25.50 15.06 -13.78
C LEU A 184 26.25 15.42 -12.51
N ILE A 185 26.51 16.72 -12.30
CA ILE A 185 27.21 17.25 -11.13
C ILE A 185 26.24 18.13 -10.33
N PHE A 186 26.09 17.84 -9.04
CA PHE A 186 25.23 18.62 -8.15
C PHE A 186 25.77 18.65 -6.72
N ASP A 187 25.36 19.69 -5.97
CA ASP A 187 25.73 19.85 -4.58
C ASP A 187 24.64 19.32 -3.64
N VAL A 188 25.04 18.48 -2.69
CA VAL A 188 24.22 18.04 -1.57
C VAL A 188 24.56 18.92 -0.37
N LEU A 189 23.56 19.62 0.15
CA LEU A 189 23.71 20.49 1.32
C LEU A 189 23.19 19.76 2.56
N THR A 190 24.09 19.39 3.45
CA THR A 190 23.78 18.71 4.71
C THR A 190 23.84 19.71 5.87
N VAL A 191 22.83 19.71 6.72
CA VAL A 191 22.83 20.44 7.99
C VAL A 191 23.18 19.44 9.09
N PRO A 192 24.42 19.51 9.65
CA PRO A 192 24.90 18.50 10.58
C PRO A 192 23.98 18.30 11.79
N GLY A 193 23.53 17.05 12.00
CA GLY A 193 22.60 16.68 13.05
C GLY A 193 21.12 16.92 12.76
N TYR A 194 20.77 17.52 11.60
CA TYR A 194 19.37 17.88 11.27
C TYR A 194 18.87 17.34 9.94
N GLY A 195 19.74 16.93 9.02
CA GLY A 195 19.31 16.35 7.74
C GLY A 195 19.90 17.04 6.51
N VAL A 196 19.17 16.99 5.38
CA VAL A 196 19.61 17.53 4.09
C VAL A 196 18.61 18.55 3.56
N LEU A 197 19.12 19.59 2.88
CA LEU A 197 18.26 20.53 2.16
C LEU A 197 17.85 19.93 0.82
N LEU A 198 16.55 19.85 0.56
CA LEU A 198 16.05 19.41 -0.74
C LEU A 198 16.43 20.42 -1.84
N PRO A 199 16.81 19.95 -3.05
CA PRO A 199 17.04 20.82 -4.19
C PRO A 199 15.79 21.62 -4.55
N ASP A 200 16.00 22.86 -5.02
CA ASP A 200 14.91 23.79 -5.31
C ASP A 200 13.99 23.35 -6.45
N ASP A 201 14.49 22.53 -7.36
CA ASP A 201 13.76 21.99 -8.51
C ASP A 201 12.94 20.72 -8.17
N VAL A 202 13.22 20.09 -7.04
CA VAL A 202 12.48 18.94 -6.51
C VAL A 202 11.28 19.40 -5.67
N ALA A 203 11.37 20.57 -5.04
CA ALA A 203 10.29 21.11 -4.23
C ALA A 203 9.07 21.48 -5.11
N PRO A 204 7.86 20.96 -4.84
CA PRO A 204 6.67 21.26 -5.62
C PRO A 204 6.25 22.74 -5.52
N ILE A 205 6.71 23.45 -4.48
CA ILE A 205 6.51 24.89 -4.28
C ILE A 205 7.88 25.56 -4.20
N PRO A 206 8.16 26.60 -5.01
CA PRO A 206 9.42 27.31 -4.95
C PRO A 206 9.50 28.20 -3.71
N LEU A 207 9.93 27.64 -2.58
CA LEU A 207 10.16 28.40 -1.33
C LEU A 207 11.39 29.34 -1.43
N VAL A 208 12.23 29.12 -2.42
CA VAL A 208 13.49 29.88 -2.66
C VAL A 208 13.26 31.38 -2.81
N PHE A 209 12.12 31.83 -3.32
CA PHE A 209 11.81 33.24 -3.48
C PHE A 209 11.76 34.04 -2.16
N PHE A 210 11.70 33.33 -1.02
CA PHE A 210 11.59 33.92 0.30
C PHE A 210 12.80 33.67 1.19
N ASN A 211 13.93 33.22 0.64
CA ASN A 211 15.10 32.71 1.40
C ASN A 211 14.74 31.50 2.28
N HIS A 212 13.80 30.69 1.87
CA HIS A 212 13.37 29.48 2.55
C HIS A 212 13.69 28.24 1.70
N ARG A 213 13.98 27.14 2.36
CA ARG A 213 14.17 25.82 1.76
C ARG A 213 13.52 24.75 2.60
N ILE A 214 13.36 23.56 2.02
CA ILE A 214 12.87 22.39 2.73
C ILE A 214 14.06 21.61 3.28
N LEU A 215 14.14 21.51 4.60
CA LEU A 215 15.02 20.58 5.30
C LEU A 215 14.29 19.24 5.42
N PHE A 216 14.96 18.16 5.04
CA PHE A 216 14.48 16.79 5.11
C PHE A 216 15.35 15.97 6.06
N ASN A 217 14.73 15.28 7.01
CA ASN A 217 15.40 14.29 7.84
C ASN A 217 14.65 12.96 7.80
N TRP A 218 15.42 11.88 7.83
CA TRP A 218 14.93 10.51 7.78
C TRP A 218 15.81 9.62 8.66
N THR A 219 15.19 8.72 9.43
CA THR A 219 15.92 7.83 10.36
C THR A 219 16.89 6.89 9.66
N GLY A 220 16.71 6.65 8.36
CA GLY A 220 17.58 5.82 7.53
C GLY A 220 18.82 6.50 6.96
N PHE A 221 19.17 7.73 7.37
CA PHE A 221 20.42 8.36 6.93
C PHE A 221 21.67 7.76 7.59
N GLY A 222 21.52 6.97 8.64
CA GLY A 222 22.60 6.25 9.32
C GLY A 222 22.80 4.83 8.81
N PRO A 223 23.87 4.13 9.25
CA PRO A 223 24.03 2.69 9.05
C PRO A 223 22.95 1.92 9.81
N THR A 224 22.43 0.86 9.21
CA THR A 224 21.35 0.06 9.75
C THR A 224 21.61 -1.44 9.62
N HIS A 225 20.79 -2.29 10.24
CA HIS A 225 21.04 -3.73 10.40
C HIS A 225 20.06 -4.63 9.61
N GLU A 226 19.36 -4.12 8.61
CA GLU A 226 18.38 -4.89 7.83
C GLU A 226 18.96 -6.17 7.23
N ALA A 227 20.16 -6.10 6.68
CA ALA A 227 20.82 -7.28 6.11
C ALA A 227 21.09 -8.36 7.18
N VAL A 228 21.41 -7.93 8.42
CA VAL A 228 21.59 -8.87 9.55
C VAL A 228 20.24 -9.44 9.97
N GLY A 229 19.19 -8.63 10.01
CA GLY A 229 17.84 -9.06 10.36
C GLY A 229 17.30 -10.12 9.39
N PHE A 230 17.32 -9.84 8.07
CA PHE A 230 16.85 -10.78 7.06
C PHE A 230 17.68 -12.07 7.04
N HIS A 231 19.01 -11.97 7.11
CA HIS A 231 19.85 -13.17 7.21
C HIS A 231 19.60 -13.95 8.51
N GLY A 232 19.22 -13.26 9.58
CA GLY A 232 18.82 -13.87 10.83
C GLY A 232 17.55 -14.70 10.71
N PHE A 233 16.57 -14.27 9.91
CA PHE A 233 15.38 -15.09 9.64
C PHE A 233 15.73 -16.41 8.98
N ASP A 234 16.64 -16.39 8.00
CA ASP A 234 17.09 -17.59 7.29
C ASP A 234 17.61 -18.67 8.25
N MET A 235 18.12 -18.28 9.42
CA MET A 235 18.72 -19.16 10.44
C MET A 235 17.89 -19.34 11.72
N SER A 236 16.74 -18.66 11.83
CA SER A 236 15.90 -18.70 13.04
C SER A 236 15.25 -20.06 13.24
N GLU A 237 15.27 -20.60 14.46
CA GLU A 237 14.64 -21.86 14.83
C GLU A 237 13.40 -21.68 15.71
N SER A 238 13.15 -20.46 16.17
CA SER A 238 12.07 -20.14 17.10
C SER A 238 11.45 -18.77 16.86
N LEU A 239 10.29 -18.52 17.47
CA LEU A 239 9.70 -17.17 17.48
C LEU A 239 10.57 -16.18 18.28
N ASP A 240 11.35 -16.63 19.26
CA ASP A 240 12.27 -15.76 20.02
C ASP A 240 13.40 -15.26 19.12
N ASP A 241 13.98 -16.12 18.27
CA ASP A 241 15.00 -15.75 17.29
C ASP A 241 14.42 -14.78 16.26
N PHE A 242 13.27 -15.12 15.69
CA PHE A 242 12.56 -14.26 14.73
C PHE A 242 12.35 -12.85 15.28
N GLU A 243 11.78 -12.73 16.48
CA GLU A 243 11.52 -11.45 17.12
C GLU A 243 12.81 -10.67 17.44
N TYR A 244 13.87 -11.37 17.84
CA TYR A 244 15.18 -10.77 18.07
C TYR A 244 15.73 -10.13 16.78
N TYR A 245 15.64 -10.83 15.65
CA TYR A 245 16.13 -10.31 14.37
C TYR A 245 15.26 -9.21 13.80
N VAL A 246 13.94 -9.23 14.03
CA VAL A 246 13.08 -8.07 13.72
C VAL A 246 13.49 -6.85 14.55
N ASP A 247 13.79 -7.03 15.84
CA ASP A 247 14.18 -5.93 16.73
C ASP A 247 15.54 -5.30 16.37
N LEU A 248 16.34 -5.94 15.51
CA LEU A 248 17.56 -5.36 14.96
C LEU A 248 17.33 -4.46 13.74
N MET A 249 16.19 -4.60 13.07
CA MET A 249 15.87 -3.79 11.89
C MET A 249 15.42 -2.40 12.30
N GLU A 250 15.86 -1.40 11.57
CA GLU A 250 15.73 0.02 11.95
C GLU A 250 14.93 0.82 10.93
N ILE A 251 15.08 0.51 9.63
CA ILE A 251 14.37 1.20 8.54
C ILE A 251 13.46 0.27 7.74
N ALA A 252 13.52 -1.03 7.96
CA ALA A 252 12.58 -1.99 7.39
C ALA A 252 11.21 -1.80 8.05
N ALA A 253 10.49 -0.77 7.63
CA ALA A 253 9.16 -0.43 8.11
C ALA A 253 8.13 -1.47 7.63
N PHE A 254 8.27 -2.72 8.10
CA PHE A 254 7.38 -3.82 7.76
C PHE A 254 6.60 -4.31 8.98
N ASN A 255 5.41 -4.84 8.69
CA ASN A 255 4.66 -5.69 9.58
C ASN A 255 5.12 -7.13 9.35
N PHE A 256 6.01 -7.62 10.17
CA PHE A 256 6.48 -9.00 10.08
C PHE A 256 5.55 -9.96 10.84
N VAL A 257 5.19 -11.07 10.21
CA VAL A 257 4.43 -12.16 10.83
C VAL A 257 5.25 -13.43 10.71
N GLY A 258 5.53 -14.07 11.84
CA GLY A 258 6.22 -15.34 11.93
C GLY A 258 5.31 -16.45 12.45
N ALA A 259 5.51 -17.68 11.96
CA ALA A 259 4.82 -18.87 12.42
C ALA A 259 5.80 -20.03 12.64
N THR A 260 5.65 -20.74 13.74
CA THR A 260 6.32 -22.01 14.05
C THR A 260 5.27 -23.01 14.56
N THR A 261 5.66 -24.24 14.83
CA THR A 261 4.74 -25.21 15.47
C THR A 261 4.22 -24.76 16.84
N ASP A 262 4.91 -23.81 17.50
CA ASP A 262 4.55 -23.31 18.82
C ASP A 262 3.53 -22.15 18.79
N GLY A 263 3.25 -21.58 17.62
CA GLY A 263 2.29 -20.50 17.44
C GLY A 263 2.68 -19.47 16.39
N ILE A 264 2.08 -18.28 16.52
CA ILE A 264 2.25 -17.15 15.62
C ILE A 264 2.74 -15.91 16.36
N SER A 265 3.50 -15.06 15.68
CA SER A 265 4.00 -13.80 16.22
C SER A 265 3.86 -12.67 15.18
N TYR A 266 3.57 -11.47 15.65
CA TYR A 266 3.61 -10.24 14.90
C TYR A 266 4.56 -9.25 15.54
N ARG A 267 5.39 -8.61 14.73
CA ARG A 267 6.33 -7.60 15.19
C ARG A 267 6.70 -6.59 14.09
N SER A 268 6.85 -5.33 14.51
CA SER A 268 7.44 -4.28 13.69
C SER A 268 8.35 -3.43 14.58
N SER A 269 9.57 -3.15 14.15
CA SER A 269 10.59 -2.51 14.99
C SER A 269 11.36 -1.37 14.29
N PRO A 270 10.67 -0.44 13.56
CA PRO A 270 11.34 0.66 12.90
C PRO A 270 11.81 1.73 13.92
N LEU A 271 12.84 2.50 13.56
CA LEU A 271 13.22 3.70 14.32
C LEU A 271 12.22 4.83 14.05
N VAL A 272 11.24 4.99 14.91
CA VAL A 272 10.29 6.11 14.86
C VAL A 272 10.80 7.22 15.81
N PRO A 273 11.03 8.45 15.33
CA PRO A 273 11.45 9.55 16.19
C PRO A 273 10.42 9.81 17.30
N ASP A 274 10.92 9.97 18.52
CA ASP A 274 10.08 10.43 19.65
C ASP A 274 9.91 11.95 19.52
N ARG A 275 8.75 12.34 19.00
CA ARG A 275 8.36 13.74 18.77
C ARG A 275 7.46 14.28 19.87
N GLY A 276 7.07 13.42 20.81
CA GLY A 276 5.97 13.73 21.73
C GLY A 276 4.63 13.86 21.00
N MET A 277 3.67 14.50 21.67
CA MET A 277 2.33 14.69 21.11
C MET A 277 2.34 15.83 20.09
N PRO A 278 1.69 15.65 18.92
CA PRO A 278 1.54 16.72 17.95
C PRO A 278 0.73 17.88 18.54
N SER A 279 1.07 19.11 18.14
CA SER A 279 0.28 20.29 18.47
C SER A 279 -0.76 20.57 17.37
N ASP A 280 -1.88 21.17 17.72
CA ASP A 280 -2.93 21.56 16.76
C ASP A 280 -2.40 22.46 15.63
N ASP A 281 -1.39 23.30 15.94
CA ASP A 281 -0.81 24.24 15.00
C ASP A 281 0.23 23.59 14.07
N GLN A 282 0.98 22.57 14.54
CA GLN A 282 2.08 21.94 13.83
C GLN A 282 2.08 20.41 14.03
N PRO A 283 1.05 19.70 13.56
CA PRO A 283 1.02 18.24 13.65
C PRO A 283 2.12 17.61 12.78
N HIS A 284 2.72 16.53 13.24
CA HIS A 284 3.90 15.91 12.64
C HIS A 284 3.69 15.39 11.20
N TYR A 285 2.46 15.15 10.78
CA TYR A 285 2.16 14.78 9.39
C TYR A 285 2.21 15.95 8.39
N ARG A 286 2.47 17.18 8.85
CA ARG A 286 2.64 18.38 8.02
C ARG A 286 4.12 18.72 7.82
N MET A 287 4.37 19.69 6.93
CA MET A 287 5.64 20.41 6.90
C MET A 287 5.70 21.35 8.11
N LEU A 288 6.74 21.21 8.90
CA LEU A 288 6.92 21.88 10.18
C LEU A 288 7.68 23.21 10.01
N ASP A 289 7.55 24.12 10.95
CA ASP A 289 8.36 25.34 11.01
C ASP A 289 9.72 25.02 11.68
N GLY A 290 10.80 25.09 10.91
CA GLY A 290 12.16 24.85 11.42
C GLY A 290 12.67 25.96 12.33
N GLY A 291 11.98 27.11 12.38
CA GLY A 291 12.23 28.19 13.35
C GLY A 291 11.64 27.91 14.73
N ASP A 292 10.75 26.93 14.87
CA ASP A 292 10.20 26.49 16.15
C ASP A 292 11.02 25.33 16.73
N PRO A 293 11.78 25.55 17.83
CA PRO A 293 12.59 24.48 18.44
C PRO A 293 11.77 23.27 18.89
N GLY A 294 10.45 23.44 19.16
CA GLY A 294 9.55 22.37 19.57
C GLY A 294 9.26 21.34 18.49
N THR A 295 9.50 21.67 17.22
CA THR A 295 9.29 20.77 16.07
C THR A 295 10.50 19.91 15.74
N ILE A 296 11.66 20.26 16.25
CA ILE A 296 12.93 19.59 15.92
C ILE A 296 13.07 18.27 16.69
N TRP A 297 13.58 17.26 16.02
CA TRP A 297 13.84 15.95 16.66
C TRP A 297 14.78 16.07 17.86
N THR A 298 14.41 15.42 18.94
CA THR A 298 15.21 15.37 20.17
C THR A 298 16.40 14.40 20.08
N GLY A 299 16.45 13.57 19.04
CA GLY A 299 17.39 12.47 18.89
C GLY A 299 17.01 11.20 19.64
N ASN A 300 15.85 11.18 20.29
CA ASN A 300 15.28 9.99 20.89
C ASN A 300 14.33 9.29 19.90
N TYR A 301 14.10 7.99 20.14
CA TYR A 301 13.17 7.16 19.37
C TYR A 301 12.16 6.50 20.30
N LEU A 302 11.01 6.10 19.74
CA LEU A 302 10.03 5.30 20.47
C LEU A 302 10.71 4.04 21.02
N GLN A 303 10.36 3.69 22.24
CA GLN A 303 10.94 2.54 22.90
C GLN A 303 10.32 1.25 22.35
N SER A 304 11.05 0.14 22.41
CA SER A 304 10.61 -1.14 21.83
C SER A 304 9.24 -1.61 22.33
N PHE A 305 8.85 -1.26 23.57
CA PHE A 305 7.51 -1.60 24.10
C PHE A 305 6.37 -0.72 23.52
N GLN A 306 6.69 0.40 22.89
CA GLN A 306 5.75 1.27 22.18
C GLN A 306 5.55 0.85 20.73
N LEU A 307 6.39 -0.04 20.21
CA LEU A 307 6.29 -0.53 18.84
C LEU A 307 5.29 -1.71 18.75
N PRO A 308 4.59 -1.88 17.61
CA PRO A 308 3.53 -2.87 17.51
C PRO A 308 4.08 -4.30 17.55
N ARG A 309 3.49 -5.13 18.43
CA ARG A 309 3.90 -6.53 18.64
C ARG A 309 2.84 -7.35 19.32
N CYS A 310 2.69 -8.62 18.97
CA CYS A 310 1.95 -9.62 19.73
C CYS A 310 2.44 -11.04 19.47
N ARG A 311 2.14 -11.98 20.37
CA ARG A 311 2.25 -13.44 20.17
C ARG A 311 0.89 -14.07 20.31
N GLY A 312 0.48 -14.84 19.30
CA GLY A 312 -0.84 -15.43 19.26
C GLY A 312 -1.90 -14.35 19.27
N GLY A 313 -2.63 -14.29 20.34
CA GLY A 313 -3.72 -13.33 20.59
C GLY A 313 -5.02 -14.05 20.94
N ASP A 314 -5.90 -13.39 21.66
CA ASP A 314 -7.18 -13.96 22.08
C ASP A 314 -8.09 -14.33 20.88
N ARG A 315 -7.87 -13.69 19.74
CA ARG A 315 -8.57 -13.97 18.48
C ARG A 315 -8.11 -15.26 17.79
N GLY A 316 -6.87 -15.72 18.06
CA GLY A 316 -6.25 -16.87 17.40
C GLY A 316 -5.83 -16.64 15.97
N TRP A 317 -5.72 -15.38 15.52
CA TRP A 317 -5.22 -14.99 14.21
C TRP A 317 -4.64 -13.57 14.23
N ILE A 318 -3.78 -13.28 13.26
CA ILE A 318 -3.16 -11.98 13.01
C ILE A 318 -3.43 -11.63 11.54
N VAL A 319 -3.81 -10.38 11.27
CA VAL A 319 -4.00 -9.85 9.91
C VAL A 319 -3.24 -8.56 9.77
N THR A 320 -2.42 -8.45 8.72
CA THR A 320 -1.80 -7.20 8.31
C THR A 320 -2.04 -6.97 6.82
N ALA A 321 -2.63 -5.84 6.46
CA ALA A 321 -2.89 -5.41 5.10
C ALA A 321 -2.56 -3.92 4.94
N ASN A 322 -1.43 -3.51 5.52
CA ASN A 322 -0.96 -2.13 5.59
C ASN A 322 -1.84 -1.20 6.46
N ASN A 323 -2.75 -1.77 7.23
CA ASN A 323 -3.70 -1.06 8.09
C ASN A 323 -3.02 -0.55 9.37
N ASP A 324 -3.68 0.39 10.05
CA ASP A 324 -3.22 0.95 11.33
C ASP A 324 -3.01 -0.16 12.38
N PRO A 325 -1.82 -0.28 12.96
CA PRO A 325 -1.57 -1.33 13.94
C PRO A 325 -2.31 -1.13 15.27
N PHE A 326 -2.61 0.09 15.66
CA PHE A 326 -3.12 0.44 17.00
C PHE A 326 -4.54 0.98 17.01
N GLY A 327 -5.05 1.47 15.88
CA GLY A 327 -6.30 2.20 15.80
C GLY A 327 -6.20 3.67 16.24
N PHE A 328 -5.01 4.24 16.29
CA PHE A 328 -4.80 5.64 16.67
C PHE A 328 -5.44 6.61 15.66
N THR A 329 -5.63 6.19 14.43
CA THR A 329 -6.28 7.01 13.39
C THR A 329 -7.80 6.89 13.36
N SER A 330 -8.43 6.11 14.25
CA SER A 330 -9.84 5.71 14.19
C SER A 330 -10.84 6.87 14.23
N ASP A 331 -10.53 7.91 14.97
CA ASP A 331 -11.41 9.08 15.14
C ASP A 331 -11.01 10.27 14.27
N GLY A 332 -9.94 10.13 13.47
CA GLY A 332 -9.41 11.20 12.63
C GLY A 332 -8.68 12.30 13.39
N LEU A 333 -8.35 12.08 14.66
CA LEU A 333 -7.62 13.01 15.53
C LEU A 333 -6.32 12.35 16.00
N LEU A 334 -5.33 13.17 16.36
CA LEU A 334 -4.09 12.71 16.98
C LEU A 334 -4.04 13.09 18.46
N ASP A 335 -5.01 13.89 18.91
CA ASP A 335 -5.15 14.30 20.31
C ASP A 335 -5.62 13.15 21.18
N GLY A 336 -4.91 12.90 22.27
CA GLY A 336 -5.28 11.86 23.22
C GLY A 336 -4.62 10.51 22.98
N ASP A 337 -3.93 10.32 21.87
CA ASP A 337 -3.10 9.14 21.67
C ASP A 337 -1.90 9.12 22.61
N PRO A 338 -1.41 7.95 23.02
CA PRO A 338 -0.29 7.85 23.94
C PRO A 338 1.03 8.37 23.35
N TYR A 339 1.17 8.35 22.03
CA TYR A 339 2.30 8.85 21.24
C TYR A 339 1.94 8.89 19.76
N TYR A 340 2.70 9.66 18.98
CA TYR A 340 2.56 9.71 17.53
C TYR A 340 3.36 8.59 16.87
N TYR A 341 2.67 7.77 16.05
CA TYR A 341 3.31 6.66 15.33
C TYR A 341 3.30 6.87 13.81
N GLY A 342 2.22 7.40 13.26
CA GLY A 342 2.00 7.65 11.85
C GLY A 342 0.52 7.79 11.53
N VAL A 343 0.20 8.18 10.29
CA VAL A 343 -1.19 8.42 9.86
C VAL A 343 -1.52 7.86 8.46
N TYR A 344 -0.53 7.37 7.72
CA TYR A 344 -0.69 6.95 6.33
C TYR A 344 -0.91 5.45 6.18
N PHE A 345 -1.90 4.92 6.87
CA PHE A 345 -2.25 3.51 6.79
C PHE A 345 -3.29 3.24 5.70
N ASP A 346 -3.34 2.00 5.21
CA ASP A 346 -4.42 1.54 4.33
C ASP A 346 -5.80 1.84 4.95
N PRO A 347 -6.81 2.16 4.16
CA PRO A 347 -8.17 2.44 4.65
C PRO A 347 -8.85 1.33 5.44
N GLY A 348 -8.23 0.15 5.57
CA GLY A 348 -8.72 -0.99 6.33
C GLY A 348 -9.73 -1.86 5.59
N THR A 349 -10.03 -1.58 4.31
CA THR A 349 -11.01 -2.37 3.53
C THR A 349 -10.55 -3.81 3.37
N ARG A 350 -9.28 -4.04 2.95
CA ARG A 350 -8.70 -5.37 2.78
C ARG A 350 -8.58 -6.11 4.12
N ALA A 351 -8.05 -5.46 5.15
CA ALA A 351 -7.95 -6.04 6.49
C ALA A 351 -9.33 -6.46 7.02
N SER A 352 -10.33 -5.59 6.93
CA SER A 352 -11.70 -5.88 7.38
C SER A 352 -12.33 -7.07 6.60
N ARG A 353 -12.08 -7.17 5.29
CA ARG A 353 -12.56 -8.31 4.49
C ARG A 353 -11.88 -9.60 4.93
N ILE A 354 -10.55 -9.60 5.08
CA ILE A 354 -9.79 -10.76 5.57
C ILE A 354 -10.29 -11.19 6.96
N GLU A 355 -10.44 -10.25 7.90
CA GLU A 355 -10.92 -10.54 9.26
C GLU A 355 -12.32 -11.15 9.27
N SER A 356 -13.23 -10.61 8.46
CA SER A 356 -14.60 -11.12 8.37
C SER A 356 -14.65 -12.55 7.83
N GLU A 357 -13.86 -12.84 6.79
CA GLU A 357 -13.78 -14.17 6.20
C GLU A 357 -13.07 -15.18 7.10
N LEU A 358 -11.97 -14.81 7.78
CA LEU A 358 -11.33 -15.65 8.78
C LEU A 358 -12.31 -15.99 9.92
N THR A 359 -13.03 -14.99 10.41
CA THR A 359 -14.06 -15.21 11.45
C THR A 359 -15.14 -16.16 10.97
N ARG A 360 -15.62 -16.02 9.73
CA ARG A 360 -16.61 -16.90 9.12
C ARG A 360 -16.07 -18.34 8.99
N MET A 361 -14.84 -18.50 8.50
CA MET A 361 -14.20 -19.81 8.32
C MET A 361 -13.99 -20.51 9.67
N ILE A 362 -13.41 -19.83 10.66
CA ILE A 362 -13.17 -20.37 12.01
C ILE A 362 -14.46 -20.79 12.68
N ASN A 363 -15.53 -20.01 12.55
CA ASN A 363 -16.84 -20.36 13.09
C ASN A 363 -17.49 -21.57 12.37
N ALA A 364 -17.13 -21.80 11.11
CA ALA A 364 -17.61 -22.95 10.34
C ALA A 364 -16.86 -24.25 10.65
N GLY A 365 -15.60 -24.15 11.14
CA GLY A 365 -14.77 -25.31 11.50
C GLY A 365 -13.28 -25.03 11.29
N PRO A 366 -12.46 -26.08 11.36
CA PRO A 366 -11.01 -25.93 11.14
C PRO A 366 -10.69 -25.42 9.75
N VAL A 367 -9.85 -24.37 9.68
CA VAL A 367 -9.45 -23.73 8.42
C VAL A 367 -8.46 -24.59 7.63
N THR A 368 -8.62 -24.64 6.31
CA THR A 368 -7.76 -25.41 5.39
C THR A 368 -6.88 -24.48 4.52
N ILE A 369 -5.91 -25.07 3.82
CA ILE A 369 -5.04 -24.35 2.88
C ILE A 369 -5.86 -23.76 1.73
N GLU A 370 -6.77 -24.55 1.18
CA GLU A 370 -7.61 -24.13 0.04
C GLU A 370 -8.47 -22.93 0.40
N GLN A 371 -8.94 -22.83 1.64
CA GLN A 371 -9.66 -21.65 2.11
C GLN A 371 -8.75 -20.41 2.22
N MET A 372 -7.49 -20.58 2.64
CA MET A 372 -6.50 -19.50 2.64
C MET A 372 -6.21 -19.02 1.22
N GLN A 373 -6.03 -19.94 0.26
CA GLN A 373 -5.81 -19.64 -1.16
C GLN A 373 -7.01 -18.91 -1.77
N THR A 374 -8.22 -19.40 -1.51
CA THR A 374 -9.46 -18.73 -1.95
C THR A 374 -9.57 -17.32 -1.40
N LEU A 375 -9.13 -17.09 -0.16
CA LEU A 375 -9.14 -15.74 0.42
C LEU A 375 -8.10 -14.82 -0.21
N GLN A 376 -6.95 -15.32 -0.67
CA GLN A 376 -5.98 -14.53 -1.44
C GLN A 376 -6.53 -14.09 -2.81
N ASP A 377 -7.51 -14.82 -3.33
CA ASP A 377 -8.18 -14.55 -4.61
C ASP A 377 -9.51 -13.77 -4.44
N ASP A 378 -9.85 -13.33 -3.24
CA ASP A 378 -11.13 -12.67 -2.98
C ASP A 378 -11.21 -11.28 -3.63
N THR A 379 -12.14 -11.14 -4.56
CA THR A 379 -12.38 -9.93 -5.37
C THR A 379 -13.51 -9.04 -4.84
N TYR A 380 -14.06 -9.35 -3.66
CA TYR A 380 -15.18 -8.61 -3.08
C TYR A 380 -14.78 -7.17 -2.71
N THR A 381 -15.54 -6.19 -3.18
CA THR A 381 -15.32 -4.78 -2.86
C THR A 381 -16.26 -4.26 -1.77
N LEU A 382 -15.72 -3.98 -0.59
CA LEU A 382 -16.47 -3.37 0.51
C LEU A 382 -16.95 -1.93 0.23
N MET A 383 -16.39 -1.26 -0.78
CA MET A 383 -16.84 0.07 -1.20
C MET A 383 -18.27 0.02 -1.80
N ALA A 384 -18.65 -1.11 -2.37
CA ALA A 384 -20.01 -1.32 -2.87
C ALA A 384 -21.04 -1.38 -1.72
N ASP A 385 -20.65 -1.85 -0.55
CA ASP A 385 -21.52 -1.87 0.64
C ASP A 385 -21.90 -0.46 1.11
N ASP A 386 -21.03 0.51 0.89
CA ASP A 386 -21.30 1.91 1.21
C ASP A 386 -22.06 2.63 0.08
N LEU A 387 -21.65 2.44 -1.18
CA LEU A 387 -22.13 3.26 -2.29
C LEU A 387 -23.44 2.79 -2.91
N ILE A 388 -23.69 1.48 -3.00
CA ILE A 388 -24.93 0.94 -3.61
C ILE A 388 -26.19 1.36 -2.81
N PRO A 389 -26.22 1.27 -1.47
CA PRO A 389 -27.37 1.76 -0.71
C PRO A 389 -27.62 3.28 -0.86
N LEU A 390 -26.57 4.07 -1.06
CA LEU A 390 -26.69 5.51 -1.34
C LEU A 390 -27.31 5.74 -2.73
N LEU A 391 -26.89 4.96 -3.73
CA LEU A 391 -27.45 5.00 -5.07
C LEU A 391 -28.95 4.66 -5.05
N GLU A 392 -29.32 3.56 -4.40
CA GLU A 392 -30.74 3.14 -4.25
C GLU A 392 -31.58 4.23 -3.58
N SER A 393 -31.05 4.82 -2.49
CA SER A 393 -31.72 5.91 -1.78
C SER A 393 -31.90 7.17 -2.63
N ALA A 394 -30.85 7.59 -3.33
CA ALA A 394 -30.87 8.76 -4.21
C ALA A 394 -31.84 8.55 -5.39
N TYR A 395 -31.83 7.34 -5.98
CA TYR A 395 -32.72 7.01 -7.08
C TYR A 395 -34.19 6.92 -6.63
N ALA A 396 -34.47 6.36 -5.47
CA ALA A 396 -35.83 6.39 -4.90
C ALA A 396 -36.33 7.83 -4.63
N ALA A 397 -35.45 8.74 -4.25
CA ALA A 397 -35.79 10.13 -3.97
C ALA A 397 -36.27 10.90 -5.21
N VAL A 398 -35.92 10.49 -6.45
CA VAL A 398 -36.38 11.17 -7.67
C VAL A 398 -37.90 11.20 -7.81
N TYR A 399 -38.60 10.24 -7.21
CA TYR A 399 -40.05 10.15 -7.25
C TYR A 399 -40.76 10.94 -6.14
N THR A 400 -40.03 11.45 -5.16
CA THR A 400 -40.57 12.17 -4.00
C THR A 400 -40.05 13.62 -3.90
N ASP A 401 -38.94 13.95 -4.57
CA ASP A 401 -38.35 15.28 -4.59
C ASP A 401 -38.43 15.86 -6.01
N ASP A 402 -39.22 16.93 -6.15
CA ASP A 402 -39.40 17.64 -7.45
C ASP A 402 -38.10 18.29 -7.95
N ALA A 403 -37.12 18.60 -7.08
CA ALA A 403 -35.83 19.11 -7.49
C ALA A 403 -35.00 18.08 -8.29
N LEU A 404 -35.33 16.80 -8.16
CA LEU A 404 -34.67 15.68 -8.85
C LEU A 404 -35.49 15.16 -10.04
N ALA A 405 -36.54 15.88 -10.47
CA ALA A 405 -37.49 15.40 -11.49
C ALA A 405 -36.85 15.10 -12.86
N GLU A 406 -35.74 15.72 -13.19
CA GLU A 406 -35.01 15.49 -14.45
C GLU A 406 -34.44 14.07 -14.58
N TYR A 407 -34.26 13.36 -13.46
CA TYR A 407 -33.75 11.99 -13.41
C TYR A 407 -34.85 10.92 -13.39
N ARG A 408 -36.14 11.30 -13.42
CA ARG A 408 -37.28 10.38 -13.43
C ARG A 408 -37.42 9.69 -14.77
N ASP A 409 -37.95 8.46 -14.73
CA ASP A 409 -38.37 7.68 -15.90
C ASP A 409 -37.21 7.55 -16.94
N ARG A 410 -36.01 7.34 -16.44
CA ARG A 410 -34.79 7.15 -17.21
C ARG A 410 -34.48 5.65 -17.33
N ASP A 411 -34.80 5.04 -18.49
CA ASP A 411 -34.60 3.60 -18.77
C ASP A 411 -33.11 3.17 -18.57
N ASP A 412 -32.17 4.07 -18.89
CA ASP A 412 -30.74 3.86 -18.68
C ASP A 412 -30.36 3.83 -17.19
N PHE A 413 -30.99 4.68 -16.35
CA PHE A 413 -30.81 4.65 -14.90
C PHE A 413 -31.42 3.39 -14.29
N ASP A 414 -32.67 3.03 -14.68
CA ASP A 414 -33.31 1.81 -14.22
C ASP A 414 -32.42 0.60 -14.46
N SER A 415 -31.87 0.48 -15.67
CA SER A 415 -31.00 -0.64 -16.06
C SER A 415 -29.72 -0.71 -15.22
N LEU A 416 -29.04 0.42 -14.98
CA LEU A 416 -27.78 0.44 -14.22
C LEU A 416 -28.01 0.26 -12.71
N VAL A 417 -29.08 0.84 -12.15
CA VAL A 417 -29.43 0.67 -10.73
C VAL A 417 -29.79 -0.80 -10.47
N GLU A 418 -30.61 -1.41 -11.33
CA GLU A 418 -30.97 -2.82 -11.23
C GLU A 418 -29.73 -3.72 -11.34
N LEU A 419 -28.83 -3.45 -12.28
CA LEU A 419 -27.59 -4.21 -12.47
C LEU A 419 -26.71 -4.15 -11.20
N MET A 420 -26.44 -2.96 -10.65
CA MET A 420 -25.61 -2.80 -9.47
C MET A 420 -26.26 -3.34 -8.18
N THR A 421 -27.57 -3.20 -8.02
CA THR A 421 -28.30 -3.70 -6.84
C THR A 421 -28.30 -5.24 -6.78
N ASN A 422 -28.39 -5.91 -7.94
CA ASN A 422 -28.40 -7.37 -8.02
C ASN A 422 -27.00 -7.99 -8.13
N TRP A 423 -25.94 -7.18 -8.20
CA TRP A 423 -24.58 -7.63 -8.30
C TRP A 423 -24.05 -8.21 -6.97
N ASP A 424 -23.27 -9.27 -7.05
CA ASP A 424 -22.65 -9.96 -5.91
C ASP A 424 -21.44 -9.23 -5.32
N ARG A 425 -21.03 -8.09 -5.91
CA ARG A 425 -19.95 -7.18 -5.50
C ARG A 425 -18.54 -7.75 -5.70
N HIS A 426 -18.40 -8.76 -6.54
CA HIS A 426 -17.10 -9.30 -6.93
C HIS A 426 -16.60 -8.64 -8.22
N MET A 427 -15.35 -8.14 -8.16
CA MET A 427 -14.64 -7.49 -9.29
C MET A 427 -14.00 -8.57 -10.16
N GLU A 428 -14.81 -9.44 -10.76
CA GLU A 428 -14.36 -10.54 -11.61
C GLU A 428 -14.33 -10.16 -13.08
N GLY A 429 -13.43 -10.77 -13.86
CA GLY A 429 -13.18 -10.43 -15.26
C GLY A 429 -14.39 -10.60 -16.18
N ASP A 430 -15.32 -11.47 -15.88
CA ASP A 430 -16.56 -11.67 -16.65
C ASP A 430 -17.72 -10.77 -16.21
N SER A 431 -17.54 -9.95 -15.16
CA SER A 431 -18.58 -9.10 -14.60
C SER A 431 -18.75 -7.79 -15.37
N SER A 432 -19.93 -7.56 -15.93
CA SER A 432 -20.31 -6.25 -16.49
C SER A 432 -20.69 -5.25 -15.40
N ALA A 433 -21.23 -5.72 -14.27
CA ALA A 433 -21.55 -4.87 -13.13
C ALA A 433 -20.31 -4.25 -12.49
N ALA A 434 -19.18 -4.95 -12.48
CA ALA A 434 -17.88 -4.42 -12.03
C ALA A 434 -17.43 -3.20 -12.84
N VAL A 435 -17.64 -3.21 -14.17
CA VAL A 435 -17.36 -2.04 -15.04
C VAL A 435 -18.19 -0.83 -14.63
N VAL A 436 -19.50 -1.04 -14.45
CA VAL A 436 -20.44 0.03 -14.08
C VAL A 436 -20.14 0.57 -12.69
N PHE A 437 -19.93 -0.33 -11.72
CA PHE A 437 -19.62 0.07 -10.35
C PHE A 437 -18.29 0.84 -10.26
N ASN A 438 -17.25 0.38 -10.93
CA ASN A 438 -15.96 1.08 -10.93
C ASN A 438 -16.11 2.51 -11.48
N ALA A 439 -16.77 2.68 -12.63
CA ALA A 439 -17.03 3.98 -13.20
C ALA A 439 -17.87 4.86 -12.25
N PHE A 440 -18.95 4.31 -11.69
CA PHE A 440 -19.80 5.00 -10.74
C PHE A 440 -19.04 5.44 -9.47
N CYS A 441 -18.21 4.56 -8.90
CA CYS A 441 -17.39 4.85 -7.72
C CYS A 441 -16.45 6.05 -7.95
N PHE A 442 -15.74 6.07 -9.08
CA PHE A 442 -14.85 7.18 -9.43
C PHE A 442 -15.61 8.48 -9.74
N PHE A 443 -16.74 8.42 -10.43
CA PHE A 443 -17.55 9.62 -10.66
C PHE A 443 -18.21 10.12 -9.37
N ALA A 444 -18.68 9.24 -8.48
CA ALA A 444 -19.19 9.63 -7.17
C ALA A 444 -18.11 10.31 -6.31
N THR A 445 -16.88 9.79 -6.36
CA THR A 445 -15.72 10.41 -5.71
C THR A 445 -15.47 11.81 -6.26
N ARG A 446 -15.46 11.96 -7.57
CA ARG A 446 -15.22 13.25 -8.23
C ARG A 446 -16.32 14.28 -7.97
N GLU A 447 -17.59 13.85 -8.00
CA GLU A 447 -18.72 14.72 -7.70
C GLU A 447 -18.75 15.16 -6.23
N ALA A 448 -18.32 14.29 -5.32
CA ALA A 448 -18.33 14.60 -3.90
C ALA A 448 -17.20 15.53 -3.47
N VAL A 449 -15.99 15.39 -4.04
CA VAL A 449 -14.80 16.07 -3.50
C VAL A 449 -13.86 16.66 -4.56
N GLY A 450 -14.11 16.41 -5.86
CA GLY A 450 -13.17 16.79 -6.92
C GLY A 450 -12.94 18.30 -7.03
N ASP A 451 -13.98 19.10 -6.88
CA ASP A 451 -13.89 20.55 -7.00
C ASP A 451 -13.09 21.19 -5.85
N ASP A 452 -13.16 20.60 -4.65
CA ASP A 452 -12.47 21.12 -3.46
C ASP A 452 -10.96 20.89 -3.54
N PHE A 453 -10.54 19.81 -4.19
CA PHE A 453 -9.12 19.45 -4.35
C PHE A 453 -8.51 19.97 -5.65
N GLY A 454 -9.31 20.27 -6.67
CA GLY A 454 -8.83 20.77 -7.97
C GLY A 454 -7.74 19.88 -8.57
N ILE A 455 -6.58 20.45 -8.91
CA ILE A 455 -5.46 19.71 -9.52
C ILE A 455 -4.88 18.62 -8.61
N ILE A 456 -4.98 18.79 -7.30
CA ILE A 456 -4.51 17.79 -6.33
C ILE A 456 -5.34 16.52 -6.46
N PHE A 457 -6.64 16.63 -6.72
CA PHE A 457 -7.52 15.48 -6.93
C PHE A 457 -7.00 14.57 -8.06
N GLU A 458 -6.70 15.14 -9.21
CA GLU A 458 -6.19 14.41 -10.37
C GLU A 458 -4.87 13.70 -10.07
N THR A 459 -4.03 14.32 -9.25
CA THR A 459 -2.73 13.76 -8.87
C THR A 459 -2.87 12.66 -7.83
N VAL A 460 -3.64 12.89 -6.77
CA VAL A 460 -3.83 11.91 -5.69
C VAL A 460 -4.53 10.66 -6.21
N LEU A 461 -5.56 10.80 -7.03
CA LEU A 461 -6.21 9.67 -7.70
C LEU A 461 -5.26 8.89 -8.62
N SER A 462 -4.26 9.57 -9.18
CA SER A 462 -3.27 8.92 -10.04
C SER A 462 -2.30 8.01 -9.29
N TYR A 463 -2.16 8.21 -7.96
CA TYR A 463 -1.21 7.46 -7.13
C TYR A 463 -1.87 6.40 -6.27
N GLU A 464 -2.88 6.87 -5.52
CA GLU A 464 -3.53 6.07 -4.49
C GLU A 464 -5.03 6.35 -4.55
N PRO A 465 -5.72 5.83 -5.58
CA PRO A 465 -7.14 6.08 -5.78
C PRO A 465 -7.98 5.74 -4.56
N VAL A 466 -7.59 4.71 -3.83
CA VAL A 466 -8.30 4.20 -2.66
C VAL A 466 -8.43 5.24 -1.55
N TYR A 467 -7.46 6.15 -1.36
CA TYR A 467 -7.55 7.21 -0.34
C TYR A 467 -8.58 8.27 -0.69
N MET A 468 -8.68 8.68 -1.96
CA MET A 468 -9.68 9.65 -2.38
C MET A 468 -11.09 9.06 -2.38
N ILE A 469 -11.22 7.81 -2.82
CA ILE A 469 -12.49 7.07 -2.75
C ILE A 469 -12.94 6.94 -1.29
N LYS A 470 -12.02 6.57 -0.39
CA LYS A 470 -12.27 6.51 1.05
C LYS A 470 -12.83 7.83 1.57
N PHE A 471 -12.16 8.94 1.28
CA PHE A 471 -12.57 10.25 1.75
C PHE A 471 -13.96 10.65 1.20
N ALA A 472 -14.20 10.43 -0.09
CA ALA A 472 -15.51 10.67 -0.70
C ALA A 472 -16.62 9.83 -0.05
N ILE A 473 -16.36 8.56 0.26
CA ILE A 473 -17.31 7.70 0.97
C ILE A 473 -17.59 8.26 2.37
N GLN A 474 -16.59 8.74 3.10
CA GLN A 474 -16.78 9.37 4.41
C GLN A 474 -17.65 10.62 4.33
N VAL A 475 -17.47 11.44 3.30
CA VAL A 475 -18.34 12.60 2.99
C VAL A 475 -19.76 12.13 2.68
N LEU A 476 -19.92 11.20 1.75
CA LEU A 476 -21.22 10.71 1.29
C LEU A 476 -22.00 9.95 2.37
N THR A 477 -21.33 9.36 3.34
CA THR A 477 -21.93 8.60 4.46
C THR A 477 -22.05 9.40 5.75
N ASP A 478 -21.75 10.72 5.73
CA ASP A 478 -21.80 11.63 6.89
C ASP A 478 -20.89 11.18 8.07
N ARG A 479 -19.77 10.52 7.77
CA ARG A 479 -18.81 10.06 8.80
C ARG A 479 -17.90 11.19 9.30
N ILE A 480 -17.81 12.29 8.58
CA ILE A 480 -17.07 13.49 8.97
C ILE A 480 -18.03 14.62 9.31
N SER A 481 -17.68 15.44 10.32
CA SER A 481 -18.57 16.45 10.89
C SER A 481 -18.94 17.58 9.91
N ASN A 482 -18.08 17.88 8.94
CA ASN A 482 -18.28 18.90 7.92
C ASN A 482 -18.68 18.36 6.54
N ALA A 483 -19.18 17.11 6.47
CA ALA A 483 -19.57 16.48 5.21
C ALA A 483 -20.50 17.33 4.32
N ALA A 484 -21.42 18.07 4.92
CA ALA A 484 -22.35 18.94 4.19
C ALA A 484 -21.67 20.10 3.44
N GLU A 485 -20.47 20.51 3.83
CA GLU A 485 -19.72 21.58 3.15
C GLU A 485 -19.22 21.14 1.78
N TYR A 486 -18.93 19.82 1.61
CA TYR A 486 -18.54 19.22 0.34
C TYR A 486 -19.72 18.93 -0.58
N LEU A 487 -20.94 18.94 -0.06
CA LEU A 487 -22.16 18.56 -0.79
C LEU A 487 -23.15 19.73 -0.84
N PRO A 488 -22.79 20.88 -1.43
CA PRO A 488 -23.62 22.10 -1.40
C PRO A 488 -24.99 21.92 -2.06
N ASP A 489 -25.10 21.02 -3.05
CA ASP A 489 -26.35 20.70 -3.74
C ASP A 489 -27.07 19.48 -3.13
N GLY A 490 -26.51 18.90 -2.08
CA GLY A 490 -27.05 17.75 -1.37
C GLY A 490 -26.63 16.39 -1.95
N LYS A 491 -26.57 15.41 -1.08
CA LYS A 491 -26.08 14.06 -1.33
C LYS A 491 -26.77 13.36 -2.53
N ASN A 492 -28.09 13.39 -2.57
CA ASN A 492 -28.84 12.70 -3.61
C ASN A 492 -28.52 13.23 -5.01
N LEU A 493 -28.38 14.55 -5.16
CA LEU A 493 -28.04 15.15 -6.45
C LEU A 493 -26.61 14.80 -6.86
N THR A 494 -25.66 14.80 -5.91
CA THR A 494 -24.27 14.36 -6.15
C THR A 494 -24.22 12.93 -6.68
N ILE A 495 -24.94 12.00 -6.06
CA ILE A 495 -25.02 10.59 -6.48
C ILE A 495 -25.66 10.45 -7.87
N LEU A 496 -26.77 11.16 -8.13
CA LEU A 496 -27.45 11.11 -9.44
C LEU A 496 -26.60 11.71 -10.57
N ARG A 497 -25.83 12.77 -10.31
CA ARG A 497 -24.85 13.32 -11.26
C ARG A 497 -23.74 12.30 -11.56
N ALA A 498 -23.28 11.58 -10.56
CA ALA A 498 -22.30 10.51 -10.75
C ALA A 498 -22.85 9.39 -11.64
N LEU A 499 -24.10 8.98 -11.42
CA LEU A 499 -24.78 8.00 -12.27
C LEU A 499 -24.94 8.51 -13.71
N ASP A 500 -25.34 9.78 -13.89
CA ASP A 500 -25.48 10.38 -15.24
C ASP A 500 -24.13 10.43 -15.99
N LYS A 501 -23.05 10.74 -15.28
CA LYS A 501 -21.68 10.67 -15.85
C LYS A 501 -21.25 9.25 -16.17
N THR A 502 -21.67 8.26 -15.37
CA THR A 502 -21.47 6.84 -15.66
C THR A 502 -22.17 6.42 -16.95
N VAL A 503 -23.45 6.83 -17.13
CA VAL A 503 -24.18 6.62 -18.38
C VAL A 503 -23.46 7.26 -19.57
N ALA A 504 -23.00 8.51 -19.43
CA ALA A 504 -22.28 9.21 -20.48
C ALA A 504 -20.97 8.51 -20.85
N TYR A 505 -20.23 7.99 -19.86
CA TYR A 505 -19.03 7.19 -20.06
C TYR A 505 -19.31 5.91 -20.83
N LEU A 506 -20.30 5.11 -20.40
CA LEU A 506 -20.67 3.86 -21.05
C LEU A 506 -21.13 4.09 -22.50
N ASN A 507 -21.94 5.13 -22.75
CA ASN A 507 -22.34 5.52 -24.10
C ASN A 507 -21.16 5.87 -24.98
N THR A 508 -20.16 6.57 -24.43
CA THR A 508 -18.97 7.03 -25.16
C THR A 508 -18.02 5.89 -25.47
N GLN A 509 -17.78 5.01 -24.50
CA GLN A 509 -16.78 3.94 -24.62
C GLN A 509 -17.34 2.69 -25.30
N PHE A 510 -18.60 2.33 -25.03
CA PHE A 510 -19.19 1.05 -25.45
C PHE A 510 -20.44 1.22 -26.34
N GLY A 511 -20.90 2.45 -26.56
CA GLY A 511 -22.04 2.74 -27.43
C GLY A 511 -23.41 2.53 -26.77
N GLY A 512 -23.47 2.27 -25.46
CA GLY A 512 -24.71 2.11 -24.71
C GLY A 512 -24.49 1.58 -23.29
N VAL A 513 -25.60 1.46 -22.54
CA VAL A 513 -25.61 0.92 -21.17
C VAL A 513 -25.92 -0.58 -21.12
N ASP A 514 -26.12 -1.23 -22.28
CA ASP A 514 -26.40 -2.67 -22.34
C ASP A 514 -25.22 -3.47 -21.76
N PRO A 515 -25.41 -4.23 -20.67
CA PRO A 515 -24.34 -4.96 -20.01
C PRO A 515 -23.71 -6.06 -20.86
N SER A 516 -24.35 -6.47 -21.95
CA SER A 516 -23.75 -7.42 -22.91
C SER A 516 -22.62 -6.83 -23.77
N GLY A 517 -22.43 -5.51 -23.71
CA GLY A 517 -21.45 -4.78 -24.52
C GLY A 517 -20.08 -4.60 -23.87
N TYR A 518 -19.87 -5.02 -22.62
CA TYR A 518 -18.63 -4.85 -21.87
C TYR A 518 -18.52 -5.82 -20.71
N ILE A 519 -17.30 -6.23 -20.39
CA ILE A 519 -16.95 -6.99 -19.18
C ILE A 519 -15.66 -6.45 -18.57
N TRP A 520 -15.44 -6.71 -17.28
CA TRP A 520 -14.32 -6.15 -16.53
C TRP A 520 -12.96 -6.52 -17.14
N GLY A 521 -12.71 -7.78 -17.46
CA GLY A 521 -11.46 -8.26 -18.02
C GLY A 521 -11.15 -7.79 -19.46
N GLU A 522 -12.10 -7.14 -20.16
CA GLU A 522 -11.81 -6.51 -21.46
C GLU A 522 -11.21 -5.10 -21.30
N ILE A 523 -11.47 -4.45 -20.18
CA ILE A 523 -11.02 -3.08 -19.93
C ILE A 523 -10.00 -2.96 -18.81
N HIS A 524 -9.92 -3.96 -17.93
CA HIS A 524 -9.06 -3.96 -16.75
C HIS A 524 -8.07 -5.12 -16.81
N GLY A 525 -6.82 -4.84 -16.52
CA GLY A 525 -5.76 -5.82 -16.49
C GLY A 525 -4.42 -5.16 -16.17
N THR A 526 -3.39 -5.97 -16.06
CA THR A 526 -2.05 -5.49 -15.82
C THR A 526 -1.20 -5.53 -17.08
N ARG A 527 -0.18 -4.68 -17.13
CA ARG A 527 0.79 -4.64 -18.20
C ARG A 527 2.17 -4.97 -17.65
N PHE A 528 2.70 -6.11 -18.06
CA PHE A 528 4.04 -6.53 -17.70
C PHE A 528 5.07 -5.89 -18.66
N ASP A 529 5.48 -4.67 -18.34
CA ASP A 529 6.53 -3.98 -19.10
C ASP A 529 7.91 -4.47 -18.64
N HIS A 530 8.85 -4.57 -19.59
CA HIS A 530 10.21 -4.95 -19.26
C HIS A 530 10.95 -3.78 -18.60
N VAL A 531 11.64 -4.03 -17.47
CA VAL A 531 12.26 -2.97 -16.65
C VAL A 531 13.39 -2.21 -17.32
N TRP A 532 14.02 -2.75 -18.39
CA TRP A 532 15.15 -2.12 -19.09
C TRP A 532 15.01 -2.06 -20.62
N ALA A 533 14.09 -2.82 -21.20
CA ALA A 533 14.02 -2.98 -22.64
C ALA A 533 12.60 -2.68 -23.13
N ASP A 534 12.40 -1.49 -23.65
CA ASP A 534 11.12 -1.07 -24.20
C ASP A 534 10.62 -2.05 -25.26
N GLY A 535 9.42 -2.56 -25.08
CA GLY A 535 8.75 -3.46 -26.00
C GLY A 535 9.12 -4.95 -25.88
N GLU A 536 9.96 -5.33 -24.92
CA GLU A 536 10.32 -6.73 -24.64
C GLU A 536 9.52 -7.37 -23.48
N GLY A 537 8.57 -6.64 -22.90
CA GLY A 537 7.66 -7.18 -21.89
C GLY A 537 6.61 -8.12 -22.47
N ILE A 538 5.86 -8.79 -21.58
CA ILE A 538 4.79 -9.73 -21.97
C ILE A 538 3.58 -9.00 -22.58
N GLY A 539 3.39 -7.75 -22.20
CA GLY A 539 2.25 -6.97 -22.64
C GLY A 539 1.08 -7.01 -21.64
N TRP A 540 -0.12 -6.79 -22.15
CA TRP A 540 -1.32 -6.65 -21.32
C TRP A 540 -2.01 -7.99 -21.08
N VAL A 541 -2.38 -8.23 -19.83
CA VAL A 541 -3.07 -9.44 -19.37
C VAL A 541 -4.28 -9.02 -18.54
N ALA A 542 -5.46 -9.56 -18.84
CA ALA A 542 -6.66 -9.33 -18.06
C ALA A 542 -6.47 -9.85 -16.62
N THR A 543 -6.93 -9.08 -15.63
CA THR A 543 -6.87 -9.46 -14.22
C THR A 543 -8.19 -9.18 -13.51
N ASP A 544 -8.54 -10.03 -12.58
CA ASP A 544 -9.60 -9.82 -11.60
C ASP A 544 -9.18 -8.81 -10.53
N GLY A 545 -10.09 -8.47 -9.63
CA GLY A 545 -9.85 -7.56 -8.52
C GLY A 545 -9.88 -6.08 -8.91
N ALA A 546 -9.59 -5.23 -7.95
CA ALA A 546 -9.52 -3.77 -8.08
C ALA A 546 -8.76 -3.16 -6.91
N ALA A 547 -8.66 -1.83 -6.85
CA ALA A 547 -8.19 -1.14 -5.66
C ALA A 547 -9.10 -1.43 -4.46
N GLY A 548 -8.54 -1.90 -3.36
CA GLY A 548 -9.26 -2.18 -2.10
C GLY A 548 -9.90 -3.56 -1.97
N THR A 549 -9.80 -4.45 -2.98
CA THR A 549 -10.11 -5.88 -2.85
C THR A 549 -8.91 -6.64 -2.26
N VAL A 550 -9.12 -7.83 -1.69
CA VAL A 550 -8.02 -8.65 -1.14
C VAL A 550 -7.10 -9.09 -2.28
N ASN A 551 -7.65 -9.62 -3.37
CA ASN A 551 -6.94 -9.80 -4.63
C ASN A 551 -6.80 -8.42 -5.30
N VAL A 552 -5.72 -7.71 -4.97
CA VAL A 552 -5.48 -6.35 -5.46
C VAL A 552 -5.04 -6.34 -6.92
N SER A 553 -5.73 -5.55 -7.72
CA SER A 553 -5.31 -5.14 -9.06
C SER A 553 -5.64 -3.66 -9.22
N SER A 554 -4.73 -2.79 -8.75
CA SER A 554 -5.01 -1.36 -8.60
C SER A 554 -4.77 -0.60 -9.89
N SER A 555 -5.80 0.04 -10.42
CA SER A 555 -5.74 0.87 -11.62
C SER A 555 -6.38 2.24 -11.41
N ASN A 556 -6.01 3.21 -12.23
CA ASN A 556 -6.62 4.52 -12.27
C ASN A 556 -7.73 4.58 -13.30
N PHE A 557 -8.82 5.27 -12.95
CA PHE A 557 -9.93 5.51 -13.88
C PHE A 557 -9.76 6.81 -14.67
N PHE A 558 -9.15 7.83 -14.10
CA PHE A 558 -8.90 9.10 -14.74
C PHE A 558 -7.41 9.31 -15.05
N ARG A 559 -7.15 9.97 -16.17
CA ARG A 559 -5.85 10.56 -16.47
C ARG A 559 -6.06 12.02 -16.88
N TYR A 560 -5.52 12.95 -16.08
CA TYR A 560 -5.71 14.39 -16.27
C TYR A 560 -7.19 14.78 -16.43
N GLY A 561 -8.06 14.24 -15.59
CA GLY A 561 -9.50 14.50 -15.61
C GLY A 561 -10.29 13.81 -16.72
N VAL A 562 -9.65 13.02 -17.56
CA VAL A 562 -10.31 12.28 -18.66
C VAL A 562 -10.43 10.81 -18.27
N PRO A 563 -11.66 10.22 -18.29
CA PRO A 563 -11.83 8.80 -18.05
C PRO A 563 -11.09 7.95 -19.10
N LEU A 564 -10.44 6.89 -18.64
CA LEU A 564 -9.70 5.97 -19.49
C LEU A 564 -10.64 4.90 -20.08
N ALA A 565 -10.38 4.52 -21.33
CA ALA A 565 -11.09 3.41 -21.99
C ALA A 565 -10.55 2.03 -21.58
N ARG A 566 -9.29 2.00 -21.11
CA ARG A 566 -8.61 0.82 -20.60
C ARG A 566 -7.88 1.18 -19.31
N LEU A 567 -7.99 0.30 -18.33
CA LEU A 567 -7.51 0.49 -16.98
C LEU A 567 -6.32 -0.44 -16.76
N ASP A 568 -5.12 0.09 -16.94
CA ASP A 568 -3.89 -0.65 -16.70
C ASP A 568 -3.58 -0.64 -15.19
N ALA A 569 -3.64 -1.81 -14.56
CA ALA A 569 -3.22 -1.97 -13.18
C ALA A 569 -1.70 -1.84 -13.06
N THR A 570 -1.26 -1.08 -12.08
CA THR A 570 0.15 -0.78 -11.84
C THR A 570 0.78 -1.62 -10.73
N SER A 571 -0.06 -2.25 -9.90
CA SER A 571 0.39 -3.12 -8.81
C SER A 571 -0.62 -4.25 -8.55
N GLY A 572 -0.09 -5.37 -8.09
CA GLY A 572 -0.84 -6.55 -7.70
C GLY A 572 0.07 -7.57 -7.02
N ALA A 573 -0.45 -8.73 -6.64
CA ALA A 573 0.31 -9.78 -5.99
C ALA A 573 1.40 -10.32 -6.93
N ILE A 574 2.69 -10.04 -6.66
CA ILE A 574 3.80 -10.61 -7.43
C ILE A 574 4.01 -12.10 -7.14
N HIS A 575 3.60 -12.55 -5.96
CA HIS A 575 3.36 -13.94 -5.63
C HIS A 575 2.26 -14.05 -4.57
N ARG A 576 1.61 -15.20 -4.51
CA ARG A 576 0.74 -15.60 -3.41
C ARG A 576 1.32 -16.86 -2.80
N MET A 577 1.53 -16.88 -1.50
CA MET A 577 2.11 -18.01 -0.78
C MET A 577 1.26 -18.38 0.43
N VAL A 578 0.97 -19.67 0.59
CA VAL A 578 0.35 -20.23 1.79
C VAL A 578 1.24 -21.33 2.34
N THR A 579 1.63 -21.19 3.61
CA THR A 579 2.50 -22.14 4.32
C THR A 579 1.72 -22.87 5.42
N ARG A 580 1.84 -24.17 5.45
CA ARG A 580 1.41 -25.07 6.54
C ARG A 580 2.61 -25.76 7.16
N PHE A 581 2.43 -26.40 8.27
CA PHE A 581 3.42 -27.33 8.85
C PHE A 581 2.96 -28.78 8.65
N ASP A 582 3.86 -29.66 8.21
CA ASP A 582 3.58 -31.07 8.03
C ASP A 582 3.57 -31.85 9.36
N GLU A 583 3.49 -33.19 9.32
CA GLU A 583 3.43 -34.03 10.51
C GLU A 583 4.72 -33.97 11.35
N ASP A 584 5.86 -33.70 10.73
CA ASP A 584 7.17 -33.58 11.39
C ASP A 584 7.43 -32.16 11.90
N GLY A 585 6.55 -31.20 11.58
CA GLY A 585 6.67 -29.78 11.95
C GLY A 585 7.48 -28.95 10.98
N ILE A 586 7.75 -29.47 9.79
CA ILE A 586 8.46 -28.76 8.75
C ILE A 586 7.49 -27.89 7.95
N PRO A 587 7.81 -26.60 7.69
CA PRO A 587 6.99 -25.76 6.83
C PRO A 587 6.95 -26.29 5.38
N VAL A 588 5.76 -26.30 4.81
CA VAL A 588 5.50 -26.66 3.41
C VAL A 588 4.68 -25.54 2.78
N SER A 589 5.25 -24.87 1.80
CA SER A 589 4.62 -23.76 1.11
C SER A 589 4.03 -24.15 -0.24
N GLN A 590 2.85 -23.61 -0.51
CA GLN A 590 2.25 -23.59 -1.84
C GLN A 590 2.24 -22.15 -2.35
N VAL A 591 2.60 -21.96 -3.61
CA VAL A 591 2.81 -20.64 -4.20
C VAL A 591 2.29 -20.58 -5.62
N ASN A 592 1.76 -19.42 -5.99
CA ASN A 592 1.73 -18.97 -7.37
C ASN A 592 2.48 -17.64 -7.49
N PHE A 593 3.22 -17.42 -8.56
CA PHE A 593 3.99 -16.19 -8.76
C PHE A 593 4.06 -15.80 -10.23
N THR A 594 4.37 -14.54 -10.49
CA THR A 594 4.29 -13.97 -11.83
C THR A 594 5.48 -13.07 -12.14
N PRO A 595 5.86 -12.97 -13.44
CA PRO A 595 5.41 -13.80 -14.55
C PRO A 595 6.20 -15.10 -14.68
N GLY A 596 7.37 -15.16 -14.07
CA GLY A 596 8.33 -16.27 -14.04
C GLY A 596 9.64 -15.84 -13.40
N ASN A 597 10.57 -16.79 -13.23
CA ASN A 597 11.86 -16.54 -12.57
C ASN A 597 12.98 -16.10 -13.55
N GLY A 598 12.72 -16.12 -14.86
CA GLY A 598 13.69 -15.74 -15.88
C GLY A 598 13.70 -14.24 -16.16
N GLY A 599 14.89 -13.63 -16.23
CA GLY A 599 15.05 -12.22 -16.58
C GLY A 599 15.32 -11.95 -18.07
N ASP A 600 15.39 -12.98 -18.89
CA ASP A 600 15.66 -12.92 -20.32
C ASP A 600 14.39 -13.31 -21.08
N SER A 601 13.89 -12.43 -21.94
CA SER A 601 12.68 -12.64 -22.75
C SER A 601 12.75 -13.88 -23.68
N PHE A 602 13.94 -14.40 -23.95
CA PHE A 602 14.16 -15.65 -24.67
C PHE A 602 14.21 -16.89 -23.77
N SER A 603 14.20 -16.72 -22.45
CA SER A 603 14.19 -17.84 -21.51
C SER A 603 12.82 -18.52 -21.46
N PRO A 604 12.76 -19.86 -21.42
CA PRO A 604 11.49 -20.57 -21.19
C PRO A 604 10.89 -20.31 -19.79
N TYR A 605 11.63 -19.63 -18.92
CA TYR A 605 11.22 -19.29 -17.55
C TYR A 605 10.83 -17.80 -17.40
N PHE A 606 10.66 -17.09 -18.50
CA PHE A 606 10.33 -15.66 -18.50
C PHE A 606 8.86 -15.41 -18.11
N GLU A 607 7.95 -16.26 -18.61
CA GLU A 607 6.49 -16.12 -18.40
C GLU A 607 5.79 -17.45 -18.06
N ASN A 608 6.55 -18.47 -17.68
CA ASN A 608 6.04 -19.84 -17.54
C ASN A 608 5.08 -20.06 -16.36
N THR A 609 4.96 -19.12 -15.47
CA THR A 609 4.03 -19.18 -14.31
C THR A 609 2.87 -18.20 -14.44
N LEU A 610 2.79 -17.43 -15.54
CA LEU A 610 1.78 -16.40 -15.72
C LEU A 610 0.36 -16.96 -15.78
N ASP A 611 0.13 -18.03 -16.53
CA ASP A 611 -1.20 -18.66 -16.65
C ASP A 611 -1.68 -19.19 -15.29
N ASP A 612 -0.81 -19.88 -14.55
CA ASP A 612 -1.12 -20.36 -13.20
C ASP A 612 -1.44 -19.19 -12.23
N TRP A 613 -0.75 -18.05 -12.39
CA TRP A 613 -1.01 -16.86 -11.58
C TRP A 613 -2.37 -16.21 -11.91
N VAL A 614 -2.72 -16.12 -13.18
CA VAL A 614 -4.02 -15.58 -13.63
C VAL A 614 -5.17 -16.48 -13.18
N GLU A 615 -4.99 -17.81 -13.25
CA GLU A 615 -6.01 -18.80 -12.89
C GLU A 615 -5.98 -19.18 -11.38
N ASN A 616 -5.14 -18.52 -10.60
CA ASN A 616 -4.92 -18.76 -9.17
C ASN A 616 -4.59 -20.23 -8.84
N HIS A 617 -3.78 -20.86 -9.68
CA HIS A 617 -3.28 -22.21 -9.47
C HIS A 617 -1.98 -22.20 -8.67
N TYR A 618 -1.94 -22.95 -7.56
CA TYR A 618 -0.79 -23.05 -6.67
C TYR A 618 0.07 -24.27 -6.97
N GLN A 619 1.37 -24.08 -6.91
CA GLN A 619 2.38 -25.13 -6.99
C GLN A 619 3.11 -25.26 -5.65
N GLN A 620 3.59 -26.44 -5.29
CA GLN A 620 4.41 -26.62 -4.11
C GLN A 620 5.82 -26.04 -4.34
N LEU A 621 6.32 -25.26 -3.39
CA LEU A 621 7.75 -24.95 -3.30
C LEU A 621 8.49 -26.20 -2.87
N LEU A 622 9.38 -26.69 -3.74
CA LEU A 622 10.17 -27.91 -3.48
C LEU A 622 11.31 -27.58 -2.54
N PHE A 623 11.31 -28.18 -1.36
CA PHE A 623 12.26 -27.91 -0.30
C PHE A 623 13.17 -29.11 0.02
N ASP A 624 12.67 -30.33 -0.09
CA ASP A 624 13.44 -31.55 0.17
C ASP A 624 14.36 -31.90 -1.00
N ASP A 625 15.57 -32.36 -0.70
CA ASP A 625 16.62 -32.67 -1.69
C ASP A 625 16.17 -33.66 -2.76
N GLU A 626 15.38 -34.68 -2.40
CA GLU A 626 14.88 -35.69 -3.35
C GLU A 626 13.95 -35.04 -4.38
N ASP A 627 13.06 -34.13 -3.94
CA ASP A 627 12.14 -33.41 -4.80
C ASP A 627 12.89 -32.43 -5.72
N ILE A 628 13.87 -31.68 -5.18
CA ILE A 628 14.71 -30.77 -5.94
C ILE A 628 15.50 -31.51 -7.01
N GLN A 629 16.19 -32.61 -6.65
CA GLN A 629 16.96 -33.40 -7.60
C GLN A 629 16.09 -34.04 -8.68
N GLY A 630 14.89 -34.51 -8.31
CA GLY A 630 13.92 -35.07 -9.25
C GLY A 630 13.36 -34.08 -10.28
N ASN A 631 13.40 -32.79 -9.97
CA ASN A 631 12.85 -31.71 -10.79
C ASN A 631 13.93 -30.76 -11.36
N THR A 632 15.22 -31.00 -11.11
CA THR A 632 16.32 -30.19 -11.63
C THR A 632 16.41 -30.31 -13.15
N VAL A 633 16.33 -29.20 -13.87
CA VAL A 633 16.41 -29.13 -15.34
C VAL A 633 17.84 -28.82 -15.78
N GLU A 634 18.50 -27.90 -15.09
CA GLU A 634 19.87 -27.46 -15.42
C GLU A 634 20.69 -27.34 -14.13
N SER A 635 22.00 -27.52 -14.25
CA SER A 635 22.92 -27.35 -13.13
C SER A 635 24.18 -26.60 -13.56
N LEU A 636 24.67 -25.71 -12.67
CA LEU A 636 25.92 -24.98 -12.83
C LEU A 636 26.80 -25.25 -11.62
N GLU A 637 28.01 -25.81 -11.86
CA GLU A 637 28.99 -26.02 -10.80
C GLU A 637 30.02 -24.88 -10.80
N LEU A 638 30.10 -24.11 -9.72
CA LEU A 638 31.13 -23.10 -9.50
C LEU A 638 32.24 -23.67 -8.63
N ARG A 639 33.45 -23.74 -9.16
CA ARG A 639 34.63 -24.22 -8.42
C ARG A 639 35.61 -23.11 -8.15
N ARG A 640 36.16 -23.07 -6.95
CA ARG A 640 37.27 -22.17 -6.63
C ARG A 640 38.50 -22.60 -7.43
N ASP A 641 39.09 -21.70 -8.20
CA ASP A 641 40.40 -21.91 -8.81
C ASP A 641 41.47 -21.87 -7.71
N ILE A 642 42.06 -23.04 -7.38
CA ILE A 642 43.06 -23.18 -6.33
C ILE A 642 44.48 -22.92 -6.88
N THR A 643 44.63 -22.52 -8.15
CA THR A 643 45.93 -22.35 -8.78
C THR A 643 46.61 -20.98 -8.53
N GLU A 644 45.98 -20.05 -7.80
CA GLU A 644 46.63 -18.81 -7.32
C GLU A 644 46.81 -18.85 -5.80
N GLN A 645 47.88 -19.54 -5.36
CA GLN A 645 48.54 -19.34 -4.06
C GLN A 645 49.96 -18.82 -4.27
#